data_3d67cef86c6cbb0e1ab2990b50c966aa
#
_entry.id   3d67cef86c6cbb0e1ab2990b50c966aa
#
_cell.length_a   1.000
_cell.length_b   1.000
_cell.length_c   1.000
_cell.angle_alpha   90.00
_cell.angle_beta   90.00
_cell.angle_gamma   90.00
#
_symmetry.space_group_name_H-M   'P 1'
#
loop_
_entity.id
_entity.type
_entity.pdbx_description
1 polymer ?
#
loop_
_entity_poly.entity_id
_entity_poly.type
_entity_poly.pdbx_seq_one_letter_code
_entity_poly.pdbx_strand_id
1 'polypeptide(L)'
;MKTTCAYCGVGCGIRLSREGDNWQLQGDEQHPANGGALCVKGASLLESLAFPDRLLYPRWMGQRIGWEEALDTLAERFAAILAESGPGAIGIYLSGQLTTEDYYVANKLMKGYLGSANVDTNSRLCMSSAVVAHQRAFGEDLVPACYEDLELADLVVLTGANTAWTHPVLFRRLQQARARRPELKLVVLDPRRTMTAEQGDLHLALKPGSDVTLWNGLCRYLLDVDGWDKAYVAQHVSGFEALAAALDDPAWQLDEVARSCGLSRSDLLGFYQLFARTPKTVTLFCQGINQSNQGVDKANAIINAHLMCGRIGKPGAAPFSMTGQPNAMGGREVGGLATQLAAHMGFGEAECDRVQRFWQSPTMVRGPGHKAVELFEAVHRGEIRALWVLGTNPAVSLPDGNRVREALSRCELLVVSEVTANTDTARLAHLLLPAAAWGEKSGTVTNSERTISRQRAFLPLPGEARPDWWALTRLARRLGFGEGFAYEHEHEIFCEHAALSGFENDGSRQFDISGLAGLTRAEFEALSPLRWPVNADWPRGRDRLFEDGRFATPDGRARLLPLAQRFPEQPETPLLAGAVSLLLNSGRLRDQWHTMTRTGHVPRLQEAEPWPRVRMGAASLLALGVKEGDLVRLCNGLGEALLLVGLDEGLREGEAFLPMHWTDSQCSQGAVNRLIAPVVDPLSGQPMFKQGRVQARAQLTRWQGIWCGRGEWREPVDWWARRPLPEGNCTLLASWSESTESLWQRLGAEGHWLRLPMKEGWLAVALAGDRIEGILLVGARRPDIKVDLLASLLGTPLQAGALSQTLSQALAGESRLVCSCLRVSEQRIVDAITRQGVSELAGLQALLGCGSNCGTCLPEIDKLLIKHVFLASA
;
A
#
# COMPACT_ATOMS: atom_id res chain seq x y z
N MET A 1 -19.30 -13.69 14.86
CA MET A 1 -19.11 -12.23 14.78
C MET A 1 -18.65 -11.84 13.38
N LYS A 2 -19.05 -10.68 12.88
CA LYS A 2 -18.57 -10.12 11.59
C LYS A 2 -17.74 -8.87 11.83
N THR A 3 -16.65 -8.71 11.07
CA THR A 3 -15.74 -7.56 11.10
C THR A 3 -15.12 -7.35 9.73
N THR A 4 -14.12 -6.48 9.59
CA THR A 4 -13.46 -6.16 8.32
C THR A 4 -12.00 -6.58 8.29
N CYS A 5 -11.46 -6.77 7.09
CA CYS A 5 -10.05 -7.04 6.86
C CYS A 5 -9.23 -5.76 7.01
N ALA A 6 -8.08 -5.85 7.69
CA ALA A 6 -7.20 -4.75 8.01
C ALA A 6 -6.25 -4.31 6.87
N TYR A 7 -6.38 -4.85 5.66
CA TYR A 7 -5.36 -4.64 4.63
C TYR A 7 -5.80 -3.67 3.53
N CYS A 8 -6.21 -4.16 2.38
CA CYS A 8 -6.39 -3.27 1.23
C CYS A 8 -7.80 -2.67 1.13
N GLY A 9 -7.91 -1.68 0.23
CA GLY A 9 -9.15 -0.94 -0.03
C GLY A 9 -10.30 -1.75 -0.67
N VAL A 10 -10.14 -3.06 -0.88
CA VAL A 10 -11.27 -3.94 -1.21
C VAL A 10 -12.29 -3.96 -0.08
N GLY A 11 -11.82 -3.85 1.18
CA GLY A 11 -12.70 -3.82 2.34
C GLY A 11 -13.43 -5.14 2.58
N CYS A 12 -12.71 -6.27 2.47
CA CYS A 12 -13.29 -7.61 2.63
C CYS A 12 -13.94 -7.80 4.00
N GLY A 13 -15.16 -8.33 4.02
CA GLY A 13 -15.81 -8.78 5.23
C GLY A 13 -15.24 -10.10 5.74
N ILE A 14 -15.13 -10.21 7.05
CA ILE A 14 -14.60 -11.37 7.77
C ILE A 14 -15.65 -11.87 8.76
N ARG A 15 -15.82 -13.18 8.81
CA ARG A 15 -16.59 -13.88 9.84
C ARG A 15 -15.63 -14.57 10.80
N LEU A 16 -15.80 -14.29 12.08
CA LEU A 16 -15.07 -14.90 13.17
C LEU A 16 -15.98 -15.81 13.96
N SER A 17 -15.52 -17.04 14.26
CA SER A 17 -16.11 -17.98 15.21
C SER A 17 -15.10 -18.34 16.27
N ARG A 18 -15.55 -18.73 17.44
CA ARG A 18 -14.69 -19.15 18.56
C ARG A 18 -14.78 -20.67 18.73
N GLU A 19 -13.66 -21.31 18.80
CA GLU A 19 -13.54 -22.75 19.04
C GLU A 19 -12.64 -22.96 20.27
N GLY A 20 -13.27 -23.15 21.42
CA GLY A 20 -12.57 -23.04 22.70
C GLY A 20 -12.01 -21.63 22.92
N ASP A 21 -10.71 -21.50 23.16
CA ASP A 21 -10.02 -20.21 23.32
C ASP A 21 -9.48 -19.65 22.01
N ASN A 22 -9.58 -20.39 20.92
CA ASN A 22 -9.03 -19.98 19.62
C ASN A 22 -10.09 -19.33 18.71
N TRP A 23 -9.68 -18.25 18.05
CA TRP A 23 -10.45 -17.65 16.98
C TRP A 23 -10.24 -18.42 15.66
N GLN A 24 -11.33 -18.71 14.97
CA GLN A 24 -11.35 -19.16 13.58
C GLN A 24 -11.79 -18.04 12.68
N LEU A 25 -11.10 -17.87 11.55
CA LEU A 25 -11.34 -16.77 10.62
C LEU A 25 -11.73 -17.30 9.24
N GLN A 26 -12.84 -16.81 8.70
CA GLN A 26 -13.33 -17.08 7.36
C GLN A 26 -13.79 -15.78 6.69
N GLY A 27 -13.88 -15.77 5.35
CA GLY A 27 -14.53 -14.68 4.64
C GLY A 27 -16.03 -14.64 4.92
N ASP A 28 -16.58 -13.43 4.98
CA ASP A 28 -18.05 -13.25 5.12
C ASP A 28 -18.70 -13.39 3.74
N GLU A 29 -19.44 -14.48 3.52
CA GLU A 29 -20.15 -14.77 2.27
C GLU A 29 -21.22 -13.74 1.92
N GLN A 30 -21.74 -13.05 2.93
CA GLN A 30 -22.79 -12.04 2.75
C GLN A 30 -22.22 -10.63 2.51
N HIS A 31 -20.91 -10.45 2.65
CA HIS A 31 -20.30 -9.13 2.44
C HIS A 31 -20.15 -8.84 0.94
N PRO A 32 -20.68 -7.69 0.43
CA PRO A 32 -20.72 -7.40 -1.02
C PRO A 32 -19.34 -7.30 -1.67
N ALA A 33 -18.34 -6.84 -0.94
CA ALA A 33 -17.01 -6.64 -1.51
C ALA A 33 -16.30 -7.95 -1.87
N ASN A 34 -16.47 -9.02 -1.11
CA ASN A 34 -15.68 -10.24 -1.25
C ASN A 34 -16.47 -11.56 -1.37
N GLY A 35 -17.77 -11.62 -1.05
CA GLY A 35 -18.57 -12.84 -1.17
C GLY A 35 -17.92 -14.07 -0.55
N GLY A 36 -17.30 -13.95 0.62
CA GLY A 36 -16.59 -15.03 1.31
C GLY A 36 -15.12 -15.21 0.89
N ALA A 37 -14.65 -14.56 -0.17
CA ALA A 37 -13.28 -14.68 -0.62
C ALA A 37 -12.29 -13.89 0.26
N LEU A 38 -11.13 -14.49 0.55
CA LEU A 38 -10.00 -13.81 1.19
C LEU A 38 -8.72 -14.06 0.40
N CYS A 39 -7.77 -13.14 0.49
CA CYS A 39 -6.40 -13.38 0.04
C CYS A 39 -5.53 -13.93 1.19
N VAL A 40 -4.29 -14.31 0.88
CA VAL A 40 -3.37 -14.85 1.89
C VAL A 40 -3.18 -13.93 3.10
N LYS A 41 -3.09 -12.60 2.89
CA LYS A 41 -2.98 -11.63 4.00
C LYS A 41 -4.25 -11.61 4.88
N GLY A 42 -5.42 -11.59 4.25
CA GLY A 42 -6.70 -11.66 4.97
C GLY A 42 -6.87 -12.97 5.74
N ALA A 43 -6.48 -14.10 5.14
CA ALA A 43 -6.50 -15.41 5.79
C ALA A 43 -5.48 -15.53 6.94
N SER A 44 -4.40 -14.73 6.92
CA SER A 44 -3.38 -14.67 7.98
C SER A 44 -3.61 -13.54 8.97
N LEU A 45 -4.80 -12.92 9.00
CA LEU A 45 -5.02 -11.73 9.83
C LEU A 45 -4.76 -12.00 11.31
N LEU A 46 -5.26 -13.11 11.84
CA LEU A 46 -5.09 -13.45 13.26
C LEU A 46 -3.61 -13.55 13.65
N GLU A 47 -2.78 -14.22 12.83
CA GLU A 47 -1.34 -14.31 13.05
C GLU A 47 -0.67 -12.93 13.00
N SER A 48 -1.12 -12.06 12.10
CA SER A 48 -0.55 -10.73 11.93
C SER A 48 -0.94 -9.73 13.03
N LEU A 49 -1.85 -10.08 13.91
CA LEU A 49 -2.24 -9.30 15.09
C LEU A 49 -1.55 -9.77 16.38
N ALA A 50 -0.81 -10.88 16.34
CA ALA A 50 -0.02 -11.39 17.46
C ALA A 50 1.37 -10.72 17.49
N PHE A 51 1.45 -9.49 17.96
CA PHE A 51 2.71 -8.73 18.01
C PHE A 51 3.63 -9.24 19.10
N PRO A 52 4.86 -9.69 18.79
CA PRO A 52 5.81 -10.18 19.77
C PRO A 52 6.37 -9.07 20.67
N ASP A 53 6.37 -7.83 20.21
CA ASP A 53 6.93 -6.64 20.85
C ASP A 53 5.86 -5.55 21.09
N ARG A 54 4.66 -5.98 21.49
CA ARG A 54 3.50 -5.12 21.71
C ARG A 54 3.79 -3.99 22.71
N LEU A 55 3.56 -2.73 22.31
CA LEU A 55 3.60 -1.58 23.21
C LEU A 55 2.37 -1.63 24.15
N LEU A 56 2.64 -1.76 25.45
CA LEU A 56 1.59 -1.98 26.45
C LEU A 56 1.28 -0.75 27.30
N TYR A 57 2.19 0.21 27.37
CA TYR A 57 2.09 1.36 28.26
C TYR A 57 2.65 2.62 27.59
N PRO A 58 2.15 3.82 27.93
CA PRO A 58 2.77 5.06 27.49
C PRO A 58 4.23 5.16 27.94
N ARG A 59 5.07 5.78 27.10
CA ARG A 59 6.49 6.02 27.41
C ARG A 59 6.88 7.45 27.08
N TRP A 60 7.48 8.14 28.04
CA TRP A 60 8.13 9.44 27.84
C TRP A 60 9.64 9.25 27.86
N MET A 61 10.33 9.67 26.78
CA MET A 61 11.78 9.51 26.62
C MET A 61 12.27 8.08 26.93
N GLY A 62 11.49 7.09 26.49
CA GLY A 62 11.75 5.68 26.72
C GLY A 62 11.31 5.13 28.09
N GLN A 63 11.02 5.98 29.07
CA GLN A 63 10.57 5.57 30.41
C GLN A 63 9.05 5.38 30.44
N ARG A 64 8.58 4.31 31.07
CA ARG A 64 7.16 4.06 31.28
C ARG A 64 6.55 5.14 32.18
N ILE A 65 5.40 5.67 31.74
CA ILE A 65 4.55 6.60 32.50
C ILE A 65 3.08 6.13 32.43
N GLY A 66 2.21 6.77 33.22
CA GLY A 66 0.75 6.54 33.14
C GLY A 66 0.10 7.42 32.09
N TRP A 67 -1.15 7.08 31.69
CA TRP A 67 -1.92 7.88 30.74
C TRP A 67 -2.20 9.31 31.20
N GLU A 68 -2.51 9.51 32.50
CA GLU A 68 -2.78 10.86 33.00
C GLU A 68 -1.54 11.76 32.84
N GLU A 69 -0.36 11.27 33.27
CA GLU A 69 0.90 11.97 33.13
C GLU A 69 1.25 12.22 31.65
N ALA A 70 1.03 11.23 30.78
CA ALA A 70 1.28 11.35 29.34
C ALA A 70 0.43 12.45 28.71
N LEU A 71 -0.86 12.47 29.03
CA LEU A 71 -1.81 13.44 28.46
C LEU A 71 -1.64 14.83 29.08
N ASP A 72 -1.29 14.94 30.37
CA ASP A 72 -0.97 16.23 31.02
C ASP A 72 0.29 16.84 30.39
N THR A 73 1.37 16.05 30.26
CA THR A 73 2.60 16.47 29.56
C THR A 73 2.32 16.92 28.14
N LEU A 74 1.50 16.17 27.40
CA LEU A 74 1.14 16.52 26.03
C LEU A 74 0.33 17.83 25.96
N ALA A 75 -0.65 18.00 26.85
CA ALA A 75 -1.48 19.21 26.91
C ALA A 75 -0.66 20.45 27.28
N GLU A 76 0.23 20.36 28.27
CA GLU A 76 1.13 21.44 28.65
C GLU A 76 2.05 21.85 27.51
N ARG A 77 2.68 20.88 26.83
CA ARG A 77 3.57 21.15 25.69
C ARG A 77 2.82 21.77 24.50
N PHE A 78 1.63 21.26 24.17
CA PHE A 78 0.80 21.83 23.10
C PHE A 78 0.38 23.26 23.45
N ALA A 79 -0.08 23.51 24.70
CA ALA A 79 -0.45 24.84 25.14
C ALA A 79 0.72 25.84 25.08
N ALA A 80 1.92 25.40 25.49
CA ALA A 80 3.12 26.23 25.41
C ALA A 80 3.48 26.58 23.96
N ILE A 81 3.51 25.59 23.04
CA ILE A 81 3.82 25.81 21.63
C ILE A 81 2.76 26.70 20.96
N LEU A 82 1.47 26.52 21.28
CA LEU A 82 0.39 27.36 20.79
C LEU A 82 0.56 28.81 21.23
N ALA A 83 0.91 29.03 22.51
CA ALA A 83 1.11 30.38 23.04
C ALA A 83 2.32 31.07 22.44
N GLU A 84 3.42 30.36 22.18
CA GLU A 84 4.68 30.90 21.66
C GLU A 84 4.67 31.10 20.13
N SER A 85 4.12 30.15 19.38
CA SER A 85 4.28 30.05 17.93
C SER A 85 2.97 29.96 17.16
N GLY A 86 1.86 29.92 17.84
CA GLY A 86 0.53 29.81 17.25
C GLY A 86 0.19 28.41 16.72
N PRO A 87 -1.03 28.23 16.19
CA PRO A 87 -1.56 26.92 15.78
C PRO A 87 -0.80 26.27 14.61
N GLY A 88 -0.19 27.06 13.73
CA GLY A 88 0.61 26.57 12.62
C GLY A 88 1.83 25.73 13.02
N ALA A 89 2.28 25.84 14.29
CA ALA A 89 3.41 25.10 14.82
C ALA A 89 3.08 23.66 15.27
N ILE A 90 1.81 23.25 15.18
CA ILE A 90 1.36 21.90 15.53
C ILE A 90 0.83 21.19 14.28
N GLY A 91 1.26 19.95 14.07
CA GLY A 91 0.82 19.07 12.99
C GLY A 91 0.41 17.69 13.47
N ILE A 92 -0.49 17.05 12.72
CA ILE A 92 -0.88 15.65 12.90
C ILE A 92 -0.72 14.91 11.56
N TYR A 93 -0.11 13.73 11.60
CA TYR A 93 0.05 12.84 10.45
C TYR A 93 -0.65 11.50 10.68
N LEU A 94 -1.71 11.27 9.92
CA LEU A 94 -2.67 10.19 10.09
C LEU A 94 -2.37 8.98 9.16
N SER A 95 -3.16 7.91 9.32
CA SER A 95 -3.00 6.67 8.56
C SER A 95 -4.32 6.17 7.99
N GLY A 96 -4.35 5.71 6.74
CA GLY A 96 -5.48 4.96 6.17
C GLY A 96 -5.76 3.60 6.85
N GLN A 97 -5.10 3.32 7.97
CA GLN A 97 -5.34 2.19 8.88
C GLN A 97 -6.19 2.57 10.10
N LEU A 98 -6.49 3.86 10.28
CA LEU A 98 -7.37 4.37 11.33
C LEU A 98 -8.83 4.10 11.01
N THR A 99 -9.69 4.07 12.03
CA THR A 99 -11.14 4.09 11.82
C THR A 99 -11.61 5.48 11.41
N THR A 100 -12.81 5.59 10.87
CA THR A 100 -13.42 6.89 10.50
C THR A 100 -13.51 7.81 11.71
N GLU A 101 -13.82 7.25 12.88
CA GLU A 101 -13.94 7.95 14.16
C GLU A 101 -12.59 8.52 14.64
N ASP A 102 -11.50 7.77 14.49
CA ASP A 102 -10.14 8.26 14.79
C ASP A 102 -9.81 9.50 13.95
N TYR A 103 -10.08 9.42 12.65
CA TYR A 103 -9.88 10.54 11.72
C TYR A 103 -10.75 11.74 12.06
N TYR A 104 -12.03 11.51 12.39
CA TYR A 104 -12.98 12.58 12.65
C TYR A 104 -12.57 13.40 13.86
N VAL A 105 -12.21 12.75 14.97
CA VAL A 105 -11.76 13.44 16.19
C VAL A 105 -10.48 14.23 15.94
N ALA A 106 -9.52 13.65 15.23
CA ALA A 106 -8.27 14.35 14.89
C ALA A 106 -8.53 15.60 14.02
N ASN A 107 -9.36 15.46 12.98
CA ASN A 107 -9.69 16.54 12.07
C ASN A 107 -10.42 17.68 12.78
N LYS A 108 -11.45 17.35 13.59
CA LYS A 108 -12.23 18.32 14.37
C LYS A 108 -11.36 19.07 15.37
N LEU A 109 -10.50 18.35 16.12
CA LEU A 109 -9.60 18.95 17.10
C LEU A 109 -8.68 19.97 16.43
N MET A 110 -8.00 19.58 15.36
CA MET A 110 -7.01 20.42 14.72
C MET A 110 -7.64 21.62 14.02
N LYS A 111 -8.63 21.39 13.16
CA LYS A 111 -9.17 22.44 12.27
C LYS A 111 -10.19 23.37 12.95
N GLY A 112 -11.00 22.81 13.85
CA GLY A 112 -12.06 23.57 14.51
C GLY A 112 -11.70 24.11 15.89
N TYR A 113 -10.76 23.49 16.60
CA TYR A 113 -10.49 23.84 18.00
C TYR A 113 -9.08 24.39 18.23
N LEU A 114 -8.04 23.78 17.64
CA LEU A 114 -6.69 24.32 17.71
C LEU A 114 -6.43 25.39 16.65
N GLY A 115 -7.16 25.38 15.53
CA GLY A 115 -6.96 26.36 14.45
C GLY A 115 -5.76 26.02 13.55
N SER A 116 -5.33 24.76 13.53
CA SER A 116 -4.28 24.29 12.63
C SER A 116 -4.83 23.46 11.48
N ALA A 117 -4.51 23.82 10.25
CA ALA A 117 -4.82 23.04 9.06
C ALA A 117 -3.77 21.95 8.76
N ASN A 118 -2.71 21.81 9.57
CA ASN A 118 -1.63 20.86 9.39
C ASN A 118 -2.05 19.44 9.80
N VAL A 119 -3.06 18.93 9.12
CA VAL A 119 -3.57 17.54 9.22
C VAL A 119 -3.40 16.89 7.86
N ASP A 120 -2.52 15.92 7.74
CA ASP A 120 -2.42 15.12 6.51
C ASP A 120 -2.26 13.64 6.85
N THR A 121 -2.29 12.79 5.84
CA THR A 121 -2.33 11.34 6.02
C THR A 121 -1.46 10.64 4.99
N ASN A 122 -1.04 9.41 5.28
CA ASN A 122 -0.33 8.59 4.31
C ASN A 122 -1.19 8.25 3.06
N SER A 123 -2.50 8.52 3.08
CA SER A 123 -3.35 8.48 1.89
C SER A 123 -2.93 9.52 0.84
N ARG A 124 -2.25 10.61 1.25
CA ARG A 124 -1.58 11.57 0.35
C ARG A 124 -0.59 10.88 -0.56
N LEU A 125 0.18 9.93 -0.03
CA LEU A 125 1.19 9.18 -0.78
C LEU A 125 0.58 8.09 -1.69
N CYS A 126 -0.71 7.77 -1.48
CA CYS A 126 -1.38 6.66 -2.13
C CYS A 126 -2.21 7.09 -3.35
N MET A 127 -3.12 8.06 -3.17
CA MET A 127 -4.14 8.34 -4.19
C MET A 127 -4.66 9.79 -4.22
N SER A 128 -3.96 10.75 -3.66
CA SER A 128 -4.41 12.13 -3.67
C SER A 128 -4.51 12.74 -5.07
N SER A 129 -3.79 12.20 -6.04
CA SER A 129 -3.94 12.58 -7.44
C SER A 129 -5.34 12.25 -7.98
N ALA A 130 -5.88 11.07 -7.66
CA ALA A 130 -7.25 10.70 -8.01
C ALA A 130 -8.27 11.60 -7.31
N VAL A 131 -8.05 11.96 -6.02
CA VAL A 131 -8.89 12.91 -5.28
C VAL A 131 -9.05 14.20 -6.06
N VAL A 132 -7.94 14.85 -6.39
CA VAL A 132 -7.94 16.13 -7.11
C VAL A 132 -8.48 15.98 -8.53
N ALA A 133 -8.18 14.86 -9.20
CA ALA A 133 -8.69 14.61 -10.55
C ALA A 133 -10.22 14.50 -10.58
N HIS A 134 -10.84 13.81 -9.59
CA HIS A 134 -12.28 13.72 -9.46
C HIS A 134 -12.90 15.09 -9.13
N GLN A 135 -12.32 15.84 -8.18
CA GLN A 135 -12.77 17.20 -7.87
C GLN A 135 -12.73 18.12 -9.10
N ARG A 136 -11.67 18.06 -9.91
CA ARG A 136 -11.56 18.86 -11.15
C ARG A 136 -12.62 18.49 -12.19
N ALA A 137 -12.88 17.19 -12.37
CA ALA A 137 -13.79 16.70 -13.41
C ALA A 137 -15.24 16.66 -12.95
N PHE A 138 -15.51 16.22 -11.72
CA PHE A 138 -16.87 15.94 -11.22
C PHE A 138 -17.35 16.94 -10.15
N GLY A 139 -16.47 17.80 -9.66
CA GLY A 139 -16.75 18.77 -8.59
C GLY A 139 -16.53 18.24 -7.18
N GLU A 140 -16.40 16.92 -6.99
CA GLU A 140 -16.28 16.29 -5.68
C GLU A 140 -15.32 15.09 -5.72
N ASP A 141 -14.74 14.74 -4.57
CA ASP A 141 -13.88 13.57 -4.38
C ASP A 141 -14.71 12.29 -4.20
N LEU A 142 -14.91 11.54 -5.26
CA LEU A 142 -15.75 10.35 -5.25
C LEU A 142 -15.33 9.31 -6.31
N VAL A 143 -15.83 8.08 -6.15
CA VAL A 143 -15.71 7.02 -7.15
C VAL A 143 -17.12 6.74 -7.69
N PRO A 144 -17.39 6.95 -9.00
CA PRO A 144 -18.75 6.87 -9.54
C PRO A 144 -19.31 5.44 -9.65
N ALA A 145 -18.46 4.42 -9.64
CA ALA A 145 -18.77 3.01 -9.91
C ALA A 145 -18.76 2.13 -8.65
N CYS A 146 -19.12 0.86 -8.83
CA CYS A 146 -19.06 -0.20 -7.84
C CYS A 146 -18.26 -1.42 -8.37
N TYR A 147 -17.98 -2.41 -7.51
CA TYR A 147 -17.21 -3.60 -7.92
C TYR A 147 -17.94 -4.47 -8.92
N GLU A 148 -19.26 -4.50 -8.88
CA GLU A 148 -20.10 -5.20 -9.83
C GLU A 148 -19.88 -4.70 -11.28
N ASP A 149 -19.48 -3.43 -11.45
CA ASP A 149 -19.21 -2.89 -12.79
C ASP A 149 -18.04 -3.58 -13.48
N LEU A 150 -17.06 -4.08 -12.74
CA LEU A 150 -15.96 -4.89 -13.28
C LEU A 150 -16.47 -6.24 -13.85
N GLU A 151 -17.54 -6.79 -13.28
CA GLU A 151 -18.14 -8.03 -13.71
C GLU A 151 -19.14 -7.83 -14.86
N LEU A 152 -19.76 -6.63 -14.96
CA LEU A 152 -20.73 -6.26 -15.97
C LEU A 152 -20.09 -5.67 -17.23
N ALA A 153 -18.83 -5.27 -17.17
CA ALA A 153 -18.08 -4.71 -18.30
C ALA A 153 -17.86 -5.75 -19.39
N ASP A 154 -17.70 -5.29 -20.62
CA ASP A 154 -17.27 -6.08 -21.77
C ASP A 154 -15.77 -5.85 -22.05
N LEU A 155 -15.23 -4.74 -21.55
CA LEU A 155 -13.82 -4.41 -21.53
C LEU A 155 -13.42 -3.88 -20.15
N VAL A 156 -12.41 -4.50 -19.55
CA VAL A 156 -11.72 -3.95 -18.37
C VAL A 156 -10.31 -3.54 -18.75
N VAL A 157 -9.96 -2.28 -18.49
CA VAL A 157 -8.62 -1.75 -18.65
C VAL A 157 -7.99 -1.56 -17.27
N LEU A 158 -6.88 -2.24 -16.99
CA LEU A 158 -6.11 -2.07 -15.76
C LEU A 158 -4.87 -1.25 -16.07
N THR A 159 -4.81 0.00 -15.57
CA THR A 159 -3.70 0.91 -15.85
C THR A 159 -2.94 1.30 -14.59
N GLY A 160 -1.62 1.02 -14.58
CA GLY A 160 -0.77 1.23 -13.40
C GLY A 160 -1.25 0.47 -12.15
N ALA A 161 -1.79 -0.73 -12.35
CA ALA A 161 -2.50 -1.50 -11.34
C ALA A 161 -2.18 -2.99 -11.44
N ASN A 162 -1.19 -3.47 -10.67
CA ASN A 162 -0.92 -4.91 -10.53
C ASN A 162 -1.94 -5.56 -9.59
N THR A 163 -3.20 -5.63 -10.04
CA THR A 163 -4.37 -6.01 -9.25
C THR A 163 -4.28 -7.44 -8.70
N ALA A 164 -3.66 -8.36 -9.43
CA ALA A 164 -3.40 -9.73 -8.98
C ALA A 164 -2.61 -9.78 -7.66
N TRP A 165 -1.73 -8.80 -7.40
CA TRP A 165 -0.93 -8.72 -6.17
C TRP A 165 -1.49 -7.73 -5.15
N THR A 166 -2.00 -6.59 -5.61
CA THR A 166 -2.42 -5.49 -4.73
C THR A 166 -3.84 -5.63 -4.20
N HIS A 167 -4.75 -6.20 -5.02
CA HIS A 167 -6.18 -6.38 -4.71
C HIS A 167 -6.67 -7.79 -5.14
N PRO A 168 -6.06 -8.88 -4.62
CA PRO A 168 -6.24 -10.23 -5.18
C PRO A 168 -7.70 -10.72 -5.19
N VAL A 169 -8.50 -10.32 -4.21
CA VAL A 169 -9.92 -10.72 -4.13
C VAL A 169 -10.72 -10.11 -5.28
N LEU A 170 -10.49 -8.82 -5.58
CA LEU A 170 -11.16 -8.15 -6.68
C LEU A 170 -10.68 -8.71 -8.04
N PHE A 171 -9.39 -9.00 -8.17
CA PHE A 171 -8.85 -9.65 -9.37
C PHE A 171 -9.46 -11.04 -9.57
N ARG A 172 -9.65 -11.82 -8.50
CA ARG A 172 -10.32 -13.12 -8.57
C ARG A 172 -11.79 -12.99 -9.00
N ARG A 173 -12.54 -11.97 -8.54
CA ARG A 173 -13.90 -11.68 -9.03
C ARG A 173 -13.91 -11.42 -10.54
N LEU A 174 -12.96 -10.61 -11.03
CA LEU A 174 -12.80 -10.35 -12.46
C LEU A 174 -12.50 -11.63 -13.25
N GLN A 175 -11.58 -12.48 -12.77
CA GLN A 175 -11.26 -13.74 -13.44
C GLN A 175 -12.45 -14.71 -13.45
N GLN A 176 -13.23 -14.76 -12.38
CA GLN A 176 -14.46 -15.55 -12.34
C GLN A 176 -15.54 -15.02 -13.32
N ALA A 177 -15.63 -13.70 -13.48
CA ALA A 177 -16.50 -13.08 -14.48
C ALA A 177 -16.04 -13.44 -15.91
N ARG A 178 -14.74 -13.41 -16.19
CA ARG A 178 -14.15 -13.81 -17.47
C ARG A 178 -14.37 -15.29 -17.78
N ALA A 179 -14.28 -16.15 -16.78
CA ALA A 179 -14.55 -17.58 -16.96
C ALA A 179 -16.02 -17.85 -17.35
N ARG A 180 -16.96 -17.06 -16.83
CA ARG A 180 -18.39 -17.12 -17.19
C ARG A 180 -18.71 -16.40 -18.49
N ARG A 181 -17.91 -15.39 -18.85
CA ARG A 181 -18.08 -14.52 -20.03
C ARG A 181 -16.74 -14.38 -20.76
N PRO A 182 -16.34 -15.35 -21.59
CA PRO A 182 -15.05 -15.34 -22.30
C PRO A 182 -14.87 -14.17 -23.25
N GLU A 183 -15.96 -13.50 -23.67
CA GLU A 183 -15.96 -12.29 -24.46
C GLU A 183 -15.47 -11.07 -23.68
N LEU A 184 -15.50 -11.04 -22.36
CA LEU A 184 -14.97 -9.96 -21.52
C LEU A 184 -13.45 -9.85 -21.72
N LYS A 185 -13.02 -8.74 -22.32
CA LYS A 185 -11.61 -8.48 -22.62
C LYS A 185 -10.91 -7.76 -21.46
N LEU A 186 -9.65 -8.13 -21.24
CA LEU A 186 -8.77 -7.52 -20.26
C LEU A 186 -7.54 -6.91 -20.94
N VAL A 187 -7.41 -5.60 -20.87
CA VAL A 187 -6.23 -4.85 -21.34
C VAL A 187 -5.44 -4.36 -20.13
N VAL A 188 -4.14 -4.52 -20.15
CA VAL A 188 -3.25 -4.07 -19.07
C VAL A 188 -2.24 -3.07 -19.59
N LEU A 189 -2.21 -1.89 -18.98
CA LEU A 189 -1.28 -0.80 -19.24
C LEU A 189 -0.31 -0.70 -18.04
N ASP A 190 0.87 -1.27 -18.18
CA ASP A 190 1.91 -1.27 -17.14
C ASP A 190 3.29 -1.37 -17.80
N PRO A 191 4.29 -0.56 -17.42
CA PRO A 191 5.65 -0.67 -17.98
C PRO A 191 6.23 -2.08 -17.85
N ARG A 192 5.96 -2.73 -16.74
CA ARG A 192 6.43 -4.07 -16.42
C ARG A 192 5.39 -5.14 -16.78
N ARG A 193 5.83 -6.28 -17.29
CA ARG A 193 4.99 -7.45 -17.46
C ARG A 193 4.71 -8.12 -16.12
N THR A 194 3.73 -7.57 -15.41
CA THR A 194 3.33 -8.03 -14.07
C THR A 194 2.48 -9.30 -14.14
N MET A 195 2.23 -9.94 -12.99
CA MET A 195 1.30 -11.09 -12.92
C MET A 195 -0.10 -10.74 -13.43
N THR A 196 -0.53 -9.50 -13.28
CA THR A 196 -1.78 -9.00 -13.89
C THR A 196 -1.67 -8.95 -15.40
N ALA A 197 -0.55 -8.48 -15.95
CA ALA A 197 -0.33 -8.40 -17.38
C ALA A 197 -0.25 -9.77 -18.05
N GLU A 198 0.29 -10.77 -17.35
CA GLU A 198 0.31 -12.18 -17.82
C GLU A 198 -1.09 -12.77 -18.03
N GLN A 199 -2.10 -12.22 -17.37
CA GLN A 199 -3.50 -12.66 -17.45
C GLN A 199 -4.35 -11.80 -18.42
N GLY A 200 -3.75 -10.77 -19.02
CA GLY A 200 -4.41 -9.87 -19.96
C GLY A 200 -4.50 -10.45 -21.38
N ASP A 201 -5.56 -10.07 -22.11
CA ASP A 201 -5.66 -10.35 -23.55
C ASP A 201 -4.71 -9.46 -24.37
N LEU A 202 -4.40 -8.26 -23.85
CA LEU A 202 -3.42 -7.32 -24.41
C LEU A 202 -2.64 -6.64 -23.30
N HIS A 203 -1.31 -6.63 -23.42
CA HIS A 203 -0.42 -5.87 -22.55
C HIS A 203 0.29 -4.79 -23.34
N LEU A 204 0.09 -3.53 -22.95
CA LEU A 204 0.78 -2.37 -23.48
C LEU A 204 1.85 -1.93 -22.46
N ALA A 205 3.10 -2.33 -22.72
CA ALA A 205 4.25 -1.99 -21.88
C ALA A 205 4.76 -0.58 -22.23
N LEU A 206 4.00 0.45 -21.85
CA LEU A 206 4.35 1.84 -22.17
C LEU A 206 5.60 2.30 -21.38
N LYS A 207 6.33 3.29 -21.93
CA LYS A 207 7.41 3.96 -21.18
C LYS A 207 6.86 4.62 -19.92
N PRO A 208 7.53 4.47 -18.75
CA PRO A 208 7.10 5.13 -17.53
C PRO A 208 6.89 6.64 -17.73
N GLY A 209 5.73 7.15 -17.33
CA GLY A 209 5.38 8.56 -17.41
C GLY A 209 4.69 9.01 -18.70
N SER A 210 4.54 8.16 -19.70
CA SER A 210 3.88 8.52 -20.98
C SER A 210 2.35 8.34 -20.99
N ASP A 211 1.74 8.21 -19.81
CA ASP A 211 0.31 7.90 -19.67
C ASP A 211 -0.58 9.00 -20.26
N VAL A 212 -0.28 10.29 -20.03
CA VAL A 212 -1.05 11.41 -20.61
C VAL A 212 -1.01 11.35 -22.13
N THR A 213 0.15 11.06 -22.72
CA THR A 213 0.31 10.91 -24.18
C THR A 213 -0.59 9.80 -24.72
N LEU A 214 -0.61 8.64 -24.07
CA LEU A 214 -1.44 7.50 -24.49
C LEU A 214 -2.94 7.86 -24.45
N TRP A 215 -3.41 8.46 -23.35
CA TRP A 215 -4.83 8.76 -23.17
C TRP A 215 -5.30 9.97 -23.99
N ASN A 216 -4.48 11.00 -24.16
CA ASN A 216 -4.77 12.10 -25.10
C ASN A 216 -4.81 11.59 -26.55
N GLY A 217 -3.89 10.69 -26.92
CA GLY A 217 -3.92 10.02 -28.23
C GLY A 217 -5.21 9.21 -28.46
N LEU A 218 -5.73 8.54 -27.40
CA LEU A 218 -7.04 7.89 -27.48
C LEU A 218 -8.17 8.92 -27.67
N CYS A 219 -8.18 10.03 -26.93
CA CYS A 219 -9.17 11.08 -27.10
C CYS A 219 -9.12 11.69 -28.50
N ARG A 220 -7.92 11.91 -29.08
CA ARG A 220 -7.74 12.33 -30.46
C ARG A 220 -8.30 11.30 -31.43
N TYR A 221 -7.95 10.03 -31.26
CA TYR A 221 -8.48 8.94 -32.08
C TYR A 221 -10.02 8.89 -32.10
N LEU A 222 -10.64 9.08 -30.91
CA LEU A 222 -12.11 9.14 -30.80
C LEU A 222 -12.71 10.30 -31.61
N LEU A 223 -12.06 11.45 -31.69
CA LEU A 223 -12.47 12.57 -32.55
C LEU A 223 -12.33 12.20 -34.04
N ASP A 224 -11.19 11.63 -34.43
CA ASP A 224 -10.87 11.29 -35.81
C ASP A 224 -11.84 10.27 -36.43
N VAL A 225 -12.31 9.29 -35.61
CA VAL A 225 -13.23 8.24 -36.08
C VAL A 225 -14.71 8.51 -35.74
N ASP A 226 -15.02 9.70 -35.24
CA ASP A 226 -16.35 10.06 -34.73
C ASP A 226 -16.91 9.06 -33.69
N GLY A 227 -16.02 8.52 -32.85
CA GLY A 227 -16.27 7.45 -31.89
C GLY A 227 -16.67 7.92 -30.46
N TRP A 228 -17.15 9.17 -30.32
CA TRP A 228 -17.56 9.79 -29.07
C TRP A 228 -19.06 10.07 -29.01
N ASP A 229 -19.63 10.19 -27.81
CA ASP A 229 -21.06 10.43 -27.59
C ASP A 229 -21.39 11.92 -27.61
N LYS A 230 -21.71 12.45 -28.82
CA LYS A 230 -22.04 13.86 -29.04
C LYS A 230 -23.21 14.36 -28.21
N ALA A 231 -24.22 13.53 -28.04
CA ALA A 231 -25.43 13.90 -27.30
C ALA A 231 -25.13 14.00 -25.78
N TYR A 232 -24.40 13.03 -25.23
CA TYR A 232 -23.99 13.06 -23.83
C TYR A 232 -23.07 14.25 -23.53
N VAL A 233 -22.07 14.50 -24.39
CA VAL A 233 -21.16 15.63 -24.24
C VAL A 233 -21.90 16.96 -24.29
N ALA A 234 -22.78 17.15 -25.26
CA ALA A 234 -23.57 18.38 -25.38
C ALA A 234 -24.48 18.63 -24.17
N GLN A 235 -25.03 17.58 -23.57
CA GLN A 235 -26.00 17.68 -22.46
C GLN A 235 -25.32 17.75 -21.08
N HIS A 236 -24.28 16.93 -20.82
CA HIS A 236 -23.77 16.66 -19.48
C HIS A 236 -22.31 17.10 -19.25
N VAL A 237 -21.63 17.64 -20.28
CA VAL A 237 -20.20 17.93 -20.18
C VAL A 237 -19.90 19.37 -20.62
N SER A 238 -18.97 20.03 -19.97
CA SER A 238 -18.41 21.34 -20.34
C SER A 238 -16.92 21.21 -20.69
N GLY A 239 -16.38 22.21 -21.42
CA GLY A 239 -14.97 22.29 -21.80
C GLY A 239 -14.55 21.47 -23.03
N PHE A 240 -15.52 20.99 -23.84
CA PHE A 240 -15.23 20.18 -25.02
C PHE A 240 -14.43 20.93 -26.09
N GLU A 241 -14.77 22.18 -26.41
CA GLU A 241 -14.09 22.97 -27.43
C GLU A 241 -12.61 23.21 -27.06
N ALA A 242 -12.32 23.48 -25.78
CA ALA A 242 -10.97 23.65 -25.29
C ALA A 242 -10.15 22.36 -25.37
N LEU A 243 -10.76 21.22 -25.04
CA LEU A 243 -10.11 19.91 -25.15
C LEU A 243 -9.86 19.57 -26.64
N ALA A 244 -10.86 19.74 -27.51
CA ALA A 244 -10.75 19.44 -28.94
C ALA A 244 -9.62 20.28 -29.58
N ALA A 245 -9.54 21.57 -29.27
CA ALA A 245 -8.45 22.44 -29.73
C ALA A 245 -7.07 21.98 -29.23
N ALA A 246 -6.96 21.53 -27.99
CA ALA A 246 -5.71 20.99 -27.45
C ALA A 246 -5.31 19.64 -28.07
N LEU A 247 -6.30 18.88 -28.55
CA LEU A 247 -6.08 17.58 -29.22
C LEU A 247 -5.69 17.70 -30.67
N ASP A 248 -5.75 18.91 -31.31
CA ASP A 248 -5.27 19.15 -32.68
C ASP A 248 -3.74 19.12 -32.80
N ASP A 249 -3.01 19.11 -31.65
CA ASP A 249 -1.56 19.00 -31.66
C ASP A 249 -1.11 17.68 -32.33
N PRO A 250 -0.18 17.75 -33.33
CA PRO A 250 0.39 16.54 -33.97
C PRO A 250 1.00 15.52 -33.01
N ALA A 251 1.40 15.92 -31.81
CA ALA A 251 1.92 15.04 -30.76
C ALA A 251 0.93 13.92 -30.37
N TRP A 252 -0.35 14.11 -30.60
CA TRP A 252 -1.40 13.15 -30.25
C TRP A 252 -1.80 12.23 -31.41
N GLN A 253 -1.16 12.33 -32.57
CA GLN A 253 -1.38 11.41 -33.68
C GLN A 253 -0.82 10.03 -33.36
N LEU A 254 -1.47 8.97 -33.87
CA LEU A 254 -1.21 7.57 -33.52
C LEU A 254 0.27 7.17 -33.61
N ASP A 255 0.96 7.57 -34.70
CA ASP A 255 2.37 7.21 -34.90
C ASP A 255 3.30 7.91 -33.92
N GLU A 256 2.99 9.15 -33.57
CA GLU A 256 3.72 9.95 -32.62
C GLU A 256 3.53 9.42 -31.19
N VAL A 257 2.29 9.10 -30.84
CA VAL A 257 1.96 8.47 -29.54
C VAL A 257 2.65 7.11 -29.43
N ALA A 258 2.61 6.27 -30.47
CA ALA A 258 3.27 4.96 -30.45
C ALA A 258 4.78 5.10 -30.18
N ARG A 259 5.44 6.05 -30.85
CA ARG A 259 6.87 6.36 -30.69
C ARG A 259 7.18 6.88 -29.28
N SER A 260 6.40 7.84 -28.79
CA SER A 260 6.58 8.49 -27.50
C SER A 260 6.36 7.52 -26.35
N CYS A 261 5.34 6.67 -26.44
CA CYS A 261 5.04 5.63 -25.45
C CYS A 261 5.94 4.39 -25.59
N GLY A 262 6.69 4.25 -26.71
CA GLY A 262 7.52 3.08 -27.01
C GLY A 262 6.69 1.81 -27.20
N LEU A 263 5.54 1.95 -27.86
CA LEU A 263 4.59 0.87 -28.15
C LEU A 263 4.61 0.56 -29.66
N SER A 264 4.19 -0.65 -30.03
CA SER A 264 3.91 -0.92 -31.44
C SER A 264 2.66 -0.16 -31.89
N ARG A 265 2.68 0.35 -33.12
CA ARG A 265 1.53 1.04 -33.70
C ARG A 265 0.30 0.13 -33.78
N SER A 266 0.51 -1.15 -34.09
CA SER A 266 -0.57 -2.13 -34.19
C SER A 266 -1.28 -2.39 -32.88
N ASP A 267 -0.52 -2.57 -31.80
CA ASP A 267 -1.10 -2.83 -30.47
C ASP A 267 -1.82 -1.61 -29.93
N LEU A 268 -1.24 -0.41 -30.13
CA LEU A 268 -1.86 0.84 -29.74
C LEU A 268 -3.17 1.07 -30.48
N LEU A 269 -3.17 0.89 -31.82
CA LEU A 269 -4.38 1.00 -32.65
C LEU A 269 -5.42 -0.04 -32.23
N GLY A 270 -5.02 -1.29 -32.00
CA GLY A 270 -5.89 -2.35 -31.53
C GLY A 270 -6.59 -2.00 -30.21
N PHE A 271 -5.86 -1.42 -29.27
CA PHE A 271 -6.43 -0.91 -28.01
C PHE A 271 -7.42 0.23 -28.26
N TYR A 272 -7.08 1.22 -29.09
CA TYR A 272 -7.94 2.36 -29.38
C TYR A 272 -9.24 1.93 -30.04
N GLN A 273 -9.16 1.02 -31.01
CA GLN A 273 -10.33 0.44 -31.66
C GLN A 273 -11.20 -0.34 -30.70
N LEU A 274 -10.59 -1.14 -29.84
CA LEU A 274 -11.30 -1.92 -28.82
C LEU A 274 -12.03 -1.00 -27.84
N PHE A 275 -11.34 0.05 -27.36
CA PHE A 275 -11.95 1.04 -26.46
C PHE A 275 -13.10 1.78 -27.14
N ALA A 276 -12.93 2.28 -28.36
CA ALA A 276 -13.96 3.03 -29.06
C ALA A 276 -15.25 2.23 -29.26
N ARG A 277 -15.14 0.95 -29.68
CA ARG A 277 -16.29 0.10 -30.03
C ARG A 277 -16.98 -0.58 -28.82
N THR A 278 -16.41 -0.51 -27.60
CA THR A 278 -16.94 -1.23 -26.45
C THR A 278 -17.60 -0.28 -25.45
N PRO A 279 -18.94 -0.13 -25.45
CA PRO A 279 -19.63 0.83 -24.57
C PRO A 279 -19.45 0.52 -23.09
N LYS A 280 -19.53 -0.76 -22.70
CA LYS A 280 -19.32 -1.20 -21.32
C LYS A 280 -17.84 -1.39 -21.05
N THR A 281 -17.18 -0.29 -20.76
CA THR A 281 -15.75 -0.26 -20.44
C THR A 281 -15.51 0.30 -19.06
N VAL A 282 -14.82 -0.44 -18.22
CA VAL A 282 -14.28 0.03 -16.94
C VAL A 282 -12.78 0.19 -17.04
N THR A 283 -12.27 1.38 -16.71
CA THR A 283 -10.82 1.61 -16.56
C THR A 283 -10.48 1.74 -15.09
N LEU A 284 -9.91 0.69 -14.50
CA LEU A 284 -9.41 0.69 -13.13
C LEU A 284 -7.97 1.17 -13.11
N PHE A 285 -7.69 2.20 -12.31
CA PHE A 285 -6.35 2.74 -12.14
C PHE A 285 -5.93 2.82 -10.68
N CYS A 286 -4.61 2.75 -10.44
CA CYS A 286 -4.03 2.69 -9.10
C CYS A 286 -2.74 3.52 -9.03
N GLN A 287 -1.77 3.09 -8.21
CA GLN A 287 -0.57 3.87 -7.89
C GLN A 287 0.36 4.15 -9.07
N GLY A 288 0.34 3.35 -10.15
CA GLY A 288 1.11 3.65 -11.37
C GLY A 288 0.67 4.95 -12.05
N ILE A 289 -0.61 5.29 -11.94
CA ILE A 289 -1.16 6.58 -12.37
C ILE A 289 -0.92 7.65 -11.31
N ASN A 290 -1.30 7.35 -10.06
CA ASN A 290 -1.36 8.35 -8.98
C ASN A 290 0.02 8.86 -8.54
N GLN A 291 1.01 7.96 -8.37
CA GLN A 291 2.33 8.27 -7.80
C GLN A 291 3.30 8.82 -8.85
N SER A 292 2.98 9.97 -9.41
CA SER A 292 3.69 10.65 -10.48
C SER A 292 3.73 12.17 -10.23
N ASN A 293 4.69 12.86 -10.83
CA ASN A 293 4.75 14.33 -10.85
C ASN A 293 3.59 15.00 -11.63
N GLN A 294 2.78 14.23 -12.32
CA GLN A 294 1.56 14.65 -13.03
C GLN A 294 0.43 13.62 -12.87
N GLY A 295 0.31 13.04 -11.68
CA GLY A 295 -0.69 12.00 -11.39
C GLY A 295 -2.12 12.49 -11.57
N VAL A 296 -2.40 13.76 -11.26
CA VAL A 296 -3.71 14.38 -11.48
C VAL A 296 -4.05 14.42 -12.96
N ASP A 297 -3.14 14.89 -13.81
CA ASP A 297 -3.38 14.97 -15.25
C ASP A 297 -3.51 13.58 -15.89
N LYS A 298 -2.75 12.58 -15.43
CA LYS A 298 -2.92 11.19 -15.86
C LYS A 298 -4.32 10.65 -15.56
N ALA A 299 -4.81 10.87 -14.34
CA ALA A 299 -6.17 10.47 -13.96
C ALA A 299 -7.24 11.23 -14.72
N ASN A 300 -7.07 12.54 -14.92
CA ASN A 300 -7.99 13.35 -15.74
C ASN A 300 -8.00 12.92 -17.21
N ALA A 301 -6.87 12.49 -17.80
CA ALA A 301 -6.83 11.98 -19.16
C ALA A 301 -7.68 10.70 -19.33
N ILE A 302 -7.65 9.81 -18.32
CA ILE A 302 -8.55 8.64 -18.27
C ILE A 302 -10.01 9.10 -18.19
N ILE A 303 -10.31 10.03 -17.29
CA ILE A 303 -11.68 10.55 -17.09
C ILE A 303 -12.20 11.23 -18.38
N ASN A 304 -11.36 12.02 -19.07
CA ASN A 304 -11.72 12.65 -20.35
C ASN A 304 -12.21 11.61 -21.39
N ALA A 305 -11.47 10.51 -21.56
CA ALA A 305 -11.85 9.45 -22.50
C ALA A 305 -13.20 8.81 -22.16
N HIS A 306 -13.49 8.61 -20.87
CA HIS A 306 -14.77 8.10 -20.40
C HIS A 306 -15.92 9.10 -20.56
N LEU A 307 -15.69 10.38 -20.27
CA LEU A 307 -16.67 11.45 -20.45
C LEU A 307 -17.02 11.65 -21.94
N MET A 308 -16.03 11.64 -22.84
CA MET A 308 -16.26 11.72 -24.27
C MET A 308 -17.16 10.60 -24.79
N CYS A 309 -17.06 9.41 -24.21
CA CYS A 309 -17.87 8.25 -24.60
C CYS A 309 -19.17 8.09 -23.78
N GLY A 310 -19.51 9.04 -22.90
CA GLY A 310 -20.71 8.97 -22.06
C GLY A 310 -20.74 7.76 -21.11
N ARG A 311 -19.60 7.38 -20.53
CA ARG A 311 -19.41 6.17 -19.72
C ARG A 311 -19.35 6.46 -18.21
N ILE A 312 -20.24 7.31 -17.71
CA ILE A 312 -20.38 7.64 -16.29
C ILE A 312 -21.81 7.33 -15.87
N GLY A 313 -22.00 6.76 -14.68
CA GLY A 313 -23.33 6.45 -14.14
C GLY A 313 -24.04 5.28 -14.82
N LYS A 314 -23.36 4.50 -15.63
CA LYS A 314 -23.91 3.37 -16.39
C LYS A 314 -23.34 2.03 -15.89
N PRO A 315 -24.16 0.95 -15.83
CA PRO A 315 -23.68 -0.37 -15.44
C PRO A 315 -22.55 -0.87 -16.35
N GLY A 316 -21.44 -1.30 -15.74
CA GLY A 316 -20.28 -1.83 -16.45
C GLY A 316 -19.42 -0.77 -17.16
N ALA A 317 -19.58 0.53 -16.85
CA ALA A 317 -18.88 1.60 -17.55
C ALA A 317 -18.49 2.74 -16.60
N ALA A 318 -17.19 2.89 -16.32
CA ALA A 318 -16.66 3.98 -15.48
C ALA A 318 -15.13 4.06 -15.50
N PRO A 319 -14.51 5.22 -15.20
CA PRO A 319 -13.20 5.30 -14.61
C PRO A 319 -13.31 4.91 -13.12
N PHE A 320 -12.44 4.02 -12.65
CA PHE A 320 -12.45 3.47 -11.29
C PHE A 320 -11.10 3.68 -10.61
N SER A 321 -11.03 4.59 -9.65
CA SER A 321 -9.84 4.77 -8.81
C SER A 321 -9.82 3.76 -7.65
N MET A 322 -8.83 2.87 -7.64
CA MET A 322 -8.73 1.82 -6.65
C MET A 322 -7.82 2.20 -5.49
N THR A 323 -8.39 2.34 -4.32
CA THR A 323 -7.70 2.71 -3.07
C THR A 323 -6.80 1.59 -2.56
N GLY A 324 -5.61 1.97 -2.03
CA GLY A 324 -4.64 1.02 -1.47
C GLY A 324 -4.97 0.56 -0.06
N GLN A 325 -5.44 1.44 0.83
CA GLN A 325 -5.59 1.18 2.26
C GLN A 325 -7.06 0.95 2.67
N PRO A 326 -7.32 0.27 3.82
CA PRO A 326 -8.66 -0.20 4.16
C PRO A 326 -9.65 0.92 4.47
N ASN A 327 -9.19 2.07 4.95
CA ASN A 327 -10.02 3.23 5.28
C ASN A 327 -9.48 4.56 4.76
N ALA A 328 -8.74 4.55 3.66
CA ALA A 328 -8.31 5.81 3.04
C ALA A 328 -9.49 6.62 2.48
N MET A 329 -10.59 5.94 2.09
CA MET A 329 -11.83 6.59 1.68
C MET A 329 -12.49 7.30 2.87
N GLY A 330 -12.69 6.62 4.00
CA GLY A 330 -13.27 7.22 5.21
C GLY A 330 -12.44 8.40 5.73
N GLY A 331 -11.10 8.32 5.66
CA GLY A 331 -10.24 9.46 5.97
C GLY A 331 -10.48 10.67 5.06
N ARG A 332 -10.78 10.45 3.76
CA ARG A 332 -11.14 11.53 2.82
C ARG A 332 -12.54 12.09 3.10
N GLU A 333 -13.49 11.22 3.46
CA GLU A 333 -14.86 11.59 3.83
C GLU A 333 -14.90 12.57 5.02
N VAL A 334 -14.06 12.34 6.04
CA VAL A 334 -13.99 13.24 7.20
C VAL A 334 -13.15 14.49 6.97
N GLY A 335 -12.37 14.56 5.87
CA GLY A 335 -11.48 15.69 5.60
C GLY A 335 -10.06 15.52 6.16
N GLY A 336 -9.56 14.29 6.29
CA GLY A 336 -8.23 13.98 6.84
C GLY A 336 -7.05 14.36 5.94
N LEU A 337 -7.29 14.97 4.77
CA LEU A 337 -6.26 15.56 3.93
C LEU A 337 -6.13 17.07 4.21
N ALA A 338 -4.92 17.61 4.21
CA ALA A 338 -4.64 19.02 4.44
C ALA A 338 -5.36 19.96 3.47
N THR A 339 -5.80 19.47 2.33
CA THR A 339 -6.50 20.20 1.26
C THR A 339 -8.03 20.07 1.31
N GLN A 340 -8.58 19.40 2.32
CA GLN A 340 -10.02 19.22 2.54
C GLN A 340 -10.40 19.76 3.92
N LEU A 341 -11.63 20.24 4.11
CA LEU A 341 -12.09 20.72 5.41
C LEU A 341 -12.76 19.59 6.21
N ALA A 342 -13.95 19.17 5.81
CA ALA A 342 -14.72 18.10 6.43
C ALA A 342 -15.89 17.69 5.49
N ALA A 343 -16.33 16.44 5.53
CA ALA A 343 -17.49 15.93 4.80
C ALA A 343 -17.54 16.38 3.33
N HIS A 344 -16.43 16.21 2.60
CA HIS A 344 -16.19 16.65 1.22
C HIS A 344 -16.25 18.16 0.98
N MET A 345 -16.40 18.99 2.01
CA MET A 345 -16.33 20.43 1.93
C MET A 345 -14.88 20.91 1.82
N GLY A 346 -14.68 22.03 1.11
CA GLY A 346 -13.42 22.74 0.98
C GLY A 346 -13.29 23.92 1.96
N PHE A 347 -12.42 24.89 1.61
CA PHE A 347 -12.14 26.06 2.45
C PHE A 347 -12.86 27.33 1.94
N GLY A 348 -13.96 27.17 1.18
CA GLY A 348 -14.85 28.27 0.84
C GLY A 348 -15.43 28.91 2.10
N GLU A 349 -15.66 30.23 2.08
CA GLU A 349 -16.17 30.97 3.26
C GLU A 349 -17.45 30.35 3.83
N ALA A 350 -18.44 30.07 2.95
CA ALA A 350 -19.70 29.46 3.34
C ALA A 350 -19.53 28.03 3.92
N GLU A 351 -18.57 27.27 3.39
CA GLU A 351 -18.30 25.91 3.88
C GLU A 351 -17.62 25.95 5.26
N CYS A 352 -16.63 26.84 5.42
CA CYS A 352 -15.99 27.07 6.72
C CYS A 352 -16.99 27.52 7.79
N ASP A 353 -17.87 28.46 7.47
CA ASP A 353 -18.91 28.93 8.41
C ASP A 353 -19.93 27.85 8.74
N ARG A 354 -20.31 27.01 7.76
CA ARG A 354 -21.19 25.86 7.96
C ARG A 354 -20.57 24.88 8.95
N VAL A 355 -19.33 24.45 8.72
CA VAL A 355 -18.64 23.51 9.60
C VAL A 355 -18.42 24.09 10.99
N GLN A 356 -18.05 25.39 11.09
CA GLN A 356 -17.85 26.07 12.36
C GLN A 356 -19.15 26.11 13.19
N ARG A 357 -20.29 26.45 12.57
CA ARG A 357 -21.62 26.45 13.24
C ARG A 357 -22.01 25.04 13.69
N PHE A 358 -21.78 24.03 12.87
CA PHE A 358 -22.09 22.64 13.23
C PHE A 358 -21.24 22.15 14.41
N TRP A 359 -19.93 22.36 14.39
CA TRP A 359 -19.05 21.95 15.48
C TRP A 359 -19.12 22.88 16.70
N GLN A 360 -19.76 24.03 16.59
CA GLN A 360 -19.73 25.09 17.60
C GLN A 360 -18.31 25.40 18.05
N SER A 361 -17.37 25.36 17.13
CA SER A 361 -15.95 25.44 17.43
C SER A 361 -15.49 26.88 17.66
N PRO A 362 -14.56 27.11 18.61
CA PRO A 362 -14.09 28.47 18.98
C PRO A 362 -13.28 29.13 17.87
N THR A 363 -12.76 28.35 16.96
CA THR A 363 -12.00 28.83 15.79
C THR A 363 -12.32 27.98 14.58
N MET A 364 -11.87 28.38 13.41
CA MET A 364 -11.98 27.62 12.17
C MET A 364 -10.84 28.01 11.22
N VAL A 365 -10.15 27.01 10.69
CA VAL A 365 -9.19 27.22 9.63
C VAL A 365 -9.87 27.75 8.37
N ARG A 366 -9.20 28.66 7.65
CA ARG A 366 -9.74 29.31 6.43
C ARG A 366 -8.93 28.99 5.18
N GLY A 367 -8.08 27.97 5.23
CA GLY A 367 -7.25 27.56 4.12
C GLY A 367 -6.55 26.22 4.35
N PRO A 368 -5.93 25.64 3.31
CA PRO A 368 -5.25 24.36 3.40
C PRO A 368 -3.99 24.45 4.26
N GLY A 369 -3.65 23.33 4.88
CA GLY A 369 -2.38 23.12 5.57
C GLY A 369 -1.30 22.54 4.66
N HIS A 370 -0.16 22.21 5.25
CA HIS A 370 0.95 21.55 4.56
C HIS A 370 0.56 20.12 4.14
N LYS A 371 0.79 19.80 2.85
CA LYS A 371 0.67 18.42 2.34
C LYS A 371 1.82 17.58 2.88
N ALA A 372 1.69 16.27 2.92
CA ALA A 372 2.63 15.37 3.62
C ALA A 372 4.11 15.68 3.41
N VAL A 373 4.61 15.81 2.19
CA VAL A 373 6.03 16.14 1.95
C VAL A 373 6.39 17.52 2.51
N GLU A 374 5.56 18.51 2.28
CA GLU A 374 5.73 19.86 2.81
C GLU A 374 5.64 19.91 4.34
N LEU A 375 4.77 19.08 4.94
CA LEU A 375 4.61 18.96 6.39
C LEU A 375 5.93 18.55 7.06
N PHE A 376 6.60 17.51 6.54
CA PHE A 376 7.88 17.07 7.08
C PHE A 376 9.04 18.03 6.76
N GLU A 377 8.98 18.74 5.65
CA GLU A 377 9.90 19.84 5.38
C GLU A 377 9.71 21.01 6.36
N ALA A 378 8.47 21.34 6.71
CA ALA A 378 8.16 22.34 7.73
C ALA A 378 8.65 21.91 9.13
N VAL A 379 8.55 20.62 9.46
CA VAL A 379 9.18 20.06 10.68
C VAL A 379 10.70 20.24 10.62
N HIS A 380 11.33 19.91 9.49
CA HIS A 380 12.78 20.05 9.33
C HIS A 380 13.26 21.49 9.49
N ARG A 381 12.49 22.48 9.02
CA ARG A 381 12.76 23.91 9.18
C ARG A 381 12.43 24.46 10.57
N GLY A 382 11.81 23.66 11.45
CA GLY A 382 11.37 24.08 12.79
C GLY A 382 10.10 24.93 12.80
N GLU A 383 9.39 25.04 11.70
CA GLU A 383 8.09 25.73 11.60
C GLU A 383 7.01 24.95 12.34
N ILE A 384 7.01 23.61 12.19
CA ILE A 384 6.21 22.70 13.00
C ILE A 384 7.08 22.16 14.12
N ARG A 385 6.76 22.54 15.35
CA ARG A 385 7.48 22.21 16.57
C ARG A 385 6.93 20.95 17.25
N ALA A 386 5.61 20.72 17.14
CA ALA A 386 4.98 19.49 17.62
C ALA A 386 4.35 18.71 16.47
N LEU A 387 4.68 17.42 16.38
CA LEU A 387 4.10 16.50 15.40
C LEU A 387 3.58 15.26 16.10
N TRP A 388 2.29 14.91 15.87
CA TRP A 388 1.71 13.65 16.32
C TRP A 388 1.48 12.71 15.13
N VAL A 389 2.14 11.56 15.13
CA VAL A 389 2.03 10.52 14.10
C VAL A 389 1.17 9.37 14.64
N LEU A 390 0.11 8.99 13.91
CA LEU A 390 -0.84 7.96 14.32
C LEU A 390 -0.84 6.79 13.32
N GLY A 391 -0.41 5.61 13.79
CA GLY A 391 -0.54 4.33 13.08
C GLY A 391 0.16 4.25 11.72
N THR A 392 1.26 4.99 11.51
CA THR A 392 2.04 4.97 10.27
C THR A 392 3.54 5.19 10.53
N ASN A 393 4.38 4.88 9.53
CA ASN A 393 5.84 4.90 9.65
C ASN A 393 6.49 5.84 8.61
N PRO A 394 6.35 7.18 8.78
CA PRO A 394 6.86 8.18 7.82
C PRO A 394 8.37 8.11 7.60
N ALA A 395 9.17 7.74 8.61
CA ALA A 395 10.62 7.55 8.49
C ALA A 395 11.04 6.54 7.39
N VAL A 396 10.10 5.70 6.94
CA VAL A 396 10.30 4.72 5.86
C VAL A 396 9.45 5.03 4.64
N SER A 397 8.21 5.51 4.81
CA SER A 397 7.23 5.61 3.73
C SER A 397 7.29 6.90 2.92
N LEU A 398 7.85 7.99 3.45
CA LEU A 398 8.02 9.25 2.71
C LEU A 398 9.25 9.22 1.79
N PRO A 399 9.25 10.01 0.69
CA PRO A 399 10.45 10.21 -0.12
C PRO A 399 11.54 10.94 0.67
N ASP A 400 12.79 10.84 0.22
CA ASP A 400 13.97 11.34 0.91
C ASP A 400 14.01 10.92 2.39
N GLY A 401 13.96 9.61 2.62
CA GLY A 401 13.85 9.03 3.97
C GLY A 401 14.94 9.48 4.94
N ASN A 402 16.13 9.88 4.47
CA ASN A 402 17.19 10.40 5.32
C ASN A 402 16.81 11.77 5.88
N ARG A 403 16.28 12.67 5.04
CA ARG A 403 15.84 14.00 5.46
C ARG A 403 14.61 13.93 6.37
N VAL A 404 13.69 13.01 6.11
CA VAL A 404 12.54 12.78 7.00
C VAL A 404 12.98 12.33 8.39
N ARG A 405 13.96 11.42 8.49
CA ARG A 405 14.52 10.98 9.79
C ARG A 405 15.19 12.15 10.51
N GLU A 406 15.94 12.98 9.79
CA GLU A 406 16.54 14.20 10.35
C GLU A 406 15.45 15.15 10.85
N ALA A 407 14.39 15.39 10.09
CA ALA A 407 13.25 16.21 10.50
C ALA A 407 12.62 15.70 11.80
N LEU A 408 12.32 14.40 11.87
CA LEU A 408 11.74 13.78 13.07
C LEU A 408 12.66 13.88 14.29
N SER A 409 13.98 13.74 14.10
CA SER A 409 14.98 13.84 15.19
C SER A 409 15.16 15.28 15.71
N ARG A 410 14.86 16.27 14.87
CA ARG A 410 14.92 17.70 15.23
C ARG A 410 13.60 18.24 15.78
N CYS A 411 12.49 17.49 15.62
CA CYS A 411 11.18 17.92 16.11
C CYS A 411 11.23 18.11 17.63
N GLU A 412 10.78 19.26 18.12
CA GLU A 412 10.80 19.56 19.56
C GLU A 412 9.92 18.61 20.38
N LEU A 413 8.76 18.23 19.82
CA LEU A 413 7.86 17.26 20.41
C LEU A 413 7.35 16.29 19.34
N LEU A 414 7.93 15.10 19.26
CA LEU A 414 7.43 14.00 18.45
C LEU A 414 6.61 13.03 19.29
N VAL A 415 5.32 12.95 19.00
CA VAL A 415 4.39 12.00 19.62
C VAL A 415 4.06 10.91 18.59
N VAL A 416 4.10 9.64 19.00
CA VAL A 416 3.76 8.52 18.12
C VAL A 416 2.78 7.58 18.81
N SER A 417 1.60 7.41 18.22
CA SER A 417 0.64 6.35 18.60
C SER A 417 0.90 5.13 17.73
N GLU A 418 1.30 4.02 18.34
CA GLU A 418 1.70 2.82 17.60
C GLU A 418 1.41 1.54 18.40
N VAL A 419 1.36 0.40 17.70
CA VAL A 419 1.18 -0.92 18.33
C VAL A 419 2.47 -1.52 18.86
N THR A 420 3.63 -1.10 18.34
CA THR A 420 4.98 -1.53 18.74
C THR A 420 5.93 -0.36 18.89
N ALA A 421 6.91 -0.46 19.77
CA ALA A 421 7.97 0.54 19.94
C ALA A 421 9.08 0.42 18.88
N ASN A 422 9.04 -0.60 18.01
CA ASN A 422 10.16 -0.96 17.14
C ASN A 422 10.04 -0.49 15.68
N THR A 423 9.05 0.34 15.33
CA THR A 423 9.06 0.99 14.01
C THR A 423 10.13 2.07 13.95
N ASP A 424 10.61 2.38 12.73
CA ASP A 424 11.65 3.39 12.52
C ASP A 424 11.22 4.77 13.04
N THR A 425 9.93 5.10 12.93
CA THR A 425 9.37 6.35 13.48
C THR A 425 9.23 6.30 14.98
N ALA A 426 8.74 5.20 15.56
CA ALA A 426 8.51 5.07 16.99
C ALA A 426 9.81 5.17 17.80
N ARG A 427 10.93 4.68 17.25
CA ARG A 427 12.26 4.78 17.87
C ARG A 427 12.77 6.21 18.02
N LEU A 428 12.20 7.17 17.28
CA LEU A 428 12.56 8.59 17.35
C LEU A 428 11.63 9.40 18.29
N ALA A 429 10.56 8.79 18.78
CA ALA A 429 9.52 9.48 19.54
C ALA A 429 9.98 9.93 20.94
N HIS A 430 9.56 11.14 21.33
CA HIS A 430 9.65 11.63 22.71
C HIS A 430 8.55 11.02 23.58
N LEU A 431 7.31 10.96 23.02
CA LEU A 431 6.16 10.34 23.68
C LEU A 431 5.62 9.21 22.80
N LEU A 432 5.64 7.98 23.30
CA LEU A 432 5.02 6.83 22.70
C LEU A 432 3.71 6.49 23.41
N LEU A 433 2.63 6.38 22.64
CA LEU A 433 1.30 6.02 23.15
C LEU A 433 0.88 4.66 22.61
N PRO A 434 0.43 3.73 23.48
CA PRO A 434 0.03 2.39 23.06
C PRO A 434 -1.35 2.43 22.40
N ALA A 435 -1.38 2.34 21.06
CA ALA A 435 -2.60 2.34 20.27
C ALA A 435 -3.25 0.94 20.22
N ALA A 436 -4.57 0.88 20.15
CA ALA A 436 -5.31 -0.34 19.90
C ALA A 436 -5.08 -0.85 18.46
N ALA A 437 -4.74 -2.13 18.31
CA ALA A 437 -4.59 -2.78 17.03
C ALA A 437 -5.95 -3.06 16.36
N TRP A 438 -5.93 -3.50 15.10
CA TRP A 438 -7.15 -3.67 14.32
C TRP A 438 -8.19 -4.60 14.95
N GLY A 439 -7.78 -5.69 15.59
CA GLY A 439 -8.70 -6.60 16.29
C GLY A 439 -9.15 -6.12 17.66
N GLU A 440 -8.56 -5.05 18.18
CA GLU A 440 -8.74 -4.55 19.55
C GLU A 440 -9.64 -3.31 19.62
N LYS A 441 -10.00 -2.71 18.47
CA LYS A 441 -10.83 -1.50 18.39
C LYS A 441 -12.05 -1.67 17.51
N SER A 442 -13.10 -0.91 17.82
CA SER A 442 -14.33 -0.80 17.05
C SER A 442 -14.42 0.56 16.36
N GLY A 443 -15.22 0.62 15.29
CA GLY A 443 -15.47 1.81 14.50
C GLY A 443 -16.03 1.46 13.13
N THR A 444 -15.90 2.37 12.18
CA THR A 444 -16.33 2.19 10.79
C THR A 444 -15.15 2.40 9.82
N VAL A 445 -15.27 1.79 8.66
CA VAL A 445 -14.34 1.95 7.55
C VAL A 445 -15.09 2.03 6.23
N THR A 446 -14.58 2.81 5.28
CA THR A 446 -15.14 2.92 3.92
C THR A 446 -14.14 2.38 2.90
N ASN A 447 -14.60 1.45 2.06
CA ASN A 447 -13.78 0.84 1.00
C ASN A 447 -13.76 1.67 -0.30
N SER A 448 -13.04 1.18 -1.32
CA SER A 448 -12.86 1.90 -2.60
C SER A 448 -14.13 2.15 -3.40
N GLU A 449 -15.19 1.37 -3.18
CA GLU A 449 -16.50 1.52 -3.84
C GLU A 449 -17.52 2.24 -2.95
N ARG A 450 -17.07 2.99 -1.94
CA ARG A 450 -17.92 3.78 -1.04
C ARG A 450 -18.75 2.94 -0.05
N THR A 451 -18.45 1.65 0.13
CA THR A 451 -19.16 0.81 1.10
C THR A 451 -18.61 1.04 2.50
N ILE A 452 -19.46 1.56 3.38
CA ILE A 452 -19.20 1.69 4.82
C ILE A 452 -19.44 0.33 5.48
N SER A 453 -18.49 -0.12 6.29
CA SER A 453 -18.56 -1.40 7.01
C SER A 453 -18.13 -1.22 8.46
N ARG A 454 -18.75 -2.01 9.35
CA ARG A 454 -18.36 -2.02 10.76
C ARG A 454 -17.09 -2.80 10.99
N GLN A 455 -16.06 -2.15 11.53
CA GLN A 455 -14.95 -2.78 12.22
C GLN A 455 -15.36 -3.07 13.65
N ARG A 456 -15.34 -4.33 14.08
CA ARG A 456 -15.69 -4.76 15.44
C ARG A 456 -14.50 -5.36 16.15
N ALA A 457 -14.25 -4.95 17.37
CA ALA A 457 -13.25 -5.54 18.22
C ALA A 457 -13.62 -7.00 18.59
N PHE A 458 -12.64 -7.88 18.54
CA PHE A 458 -12.77 -9.29 18.93
C PHE A 458 -11.62 -9.75 19.84
N LEU A 459 -10.63 -8.91 20.04
CA LEU A 459 -9.54 -9.10 20.98
C LEU A 459 -9.68 -8.10 22.13
N PRO A 460 -9.27 -8.46 23.35
CA PRO A 460 -9.19 -7.52 24.45
C PRO A 460 -8.05 -6.52 24.21
N LEU A 461 -8.16 -5.32 24.79
CA LEU A 461 -7.07 -4.35 24.82
C LEU A 461 -5.92 -4.87 25.69
N PRO A 462 -4.69 -4.97 25.18
CA PRO A 462 -3.55 -5.41 25.95
C PRO A 462 -2.97 -4.27 26.79
N GLY A 463 -2.62 -4.54 28.03
CA GLY A 463 -2.07 -3.53 28.94
C GLY A 463 -2.97 -2.29 29.05
N GLU A 464 -2.39 -1.14 28.79
CA GLU A 464 -3.09 0.15 28.79
C GLU A 464 -3.38 0.68 27.37
N ALA A 465 -3.37 -0.16 26.33
CA ALA A 465 -3.67 0.29 24.96
C ALA A 465 -5.07 0.93 24.86
N ARG A 466 -5.18 1.94 24.03
CA ARG A 466 -6.45 2.68 23.80
C ARG A 466 -6.66 2.94 22.31
N PRO A 467 -7.92 3.07 21.84
CA PRO A 467 -8.23 3.62 20.52
C PRO A 467 -7.67 5.05 20.38
N ASP A 468 -7.27 5.42 19.17
CA ASP A 468 -6.66 6.73 18.93
C ASP A 468 -7.64 7.89 19.19
N TRP A 469 -8.93 7.74 18.82
CA TRP A 469 -9.96 8.72 19.12
C TRP A 469 -10.09 9.02 20.61
N TRP A 470 -9.88 8.02 21.48
CA TRP A 470 -9.94 8.20 22.92
C TRP A 470 -8.81 9.13 23.42
N ALA A 471 -7.57 8.90 22.97
CA ALA A 471 -6.43 9.72 23.38
C ALA A 471 -6.61 11.17 22.90
N LEU A 472 -7.08 11.36 21.66
CA LEU A 472 -7.37 12.68 21.08
C LEU A 472 -8.49 13.39 21.86
N THR A 473 -9.56 12.68 22.21
CA THR A 473 -10.68 13.21 23.03
C THR A 473 -10.20 13.64 24.41
N ARG A 474 -9.37 12.82 25.07
CA ARG A 474 -8.83 13.14 26.40
C ARG A 474 -7.85 14.32 26.37
N LEU A 475 -7.06 14.47 25.32
CA LEU A 475 -6.23 15.65 25.09
C LEU A 475 -7.11 16.91 24.89
N ALA A 476 -8.13 16.82 24.03
CA ALA A 476 -9.03 17.95 23.77
C ALA A 476 -9.69 18.48 25.07
N ARG A 477 -10.13 17.57 25.94
CA ARG A 477 -10.72 17.92 27.25
C ARG A 477 -9.72 18.66 28.15
N ARG A 478 -8.43 18.26 28.16
CA ARG A 478 -7.37 18.92 28.92
C ARG A 478 -7.02 20.30 28.39
N LEU A 479 -7.16 20.51 27.10
CA LEU A 479 -6.99 21.82 26.47
C LEU A 479 -8.20 22.73 26.65
N GLY A 480 -9.22 22.33 27.43
CA GLY A 480 -10.39 23.13 27.74
C GLY A 480 -11.58 22.97 26.79
N PHE A 481 -11.52 22.01 25.85
CA PHE A 481 -12.56 21.80 24.84
C PHE A 481 -13.55 20.70 25.18
N GLY A 482 -13.82 20.47 26.48
CA GLY A 482 -14.62 19.33 26.95
C GLY A 482 -16.02 19.24 26.35
N GLU A 483 -16.70 20.36 26.12
CA GLU A 483 -18.05 20.37 25.53
C GLU A 483 -18.07 19.86 24.09
N GLY A 484 -17.08 20.23 23.28
CA GLY A 484 -16.97 19.78 21.89
C GLY A 484 -16.48 18.33 21.75
N PHE A 485 -15.97 17.73 22.82
CA PHE A 485 -15.39 16.38 22.81
C PHE A 485 -15.96 15.55 23.98
N ALA A 486 -17.28 15.48 24.08
CA ALA A 486 -17.98 14.73 25.13
C ALA A 486 -18.09 13.22 24.83
N TYR A 487 -17.42 12.71 23.81
CA TYR A 487 -17.51 11.32 23.38
C TYR A 487 -17.03 10.33 24.44
N GLU A 488 -17.83 9.30 24.66
CA GLU A 488 -17.48 8.13 25.47
C GLU A 488 -17.52 6.82 24.64
N HIS A 489 -18.08 6.89 23.41
CA HIS A 489 -18.19 5.74 22.53
C HIS A 489 -18.04 6.15 21.05
N GLU A 490 -17.45 5.29 20.21
CA GLU A 490 -17.26 5.53 18.76
C GLU A 490 -18.57 5.75 18.00
N HIS A 491 -19.68 5.18 18.47
CA HIS A 491 -21.03 5.41 17.94
C HIS A 491 -21.40 6.91 17.92
N GLU A 492 -21.10 7.64 19.00
CA GLU A 492 -21.42 9.06 19.13
C GLU A 492 -20.64 9.89 18.09
N ILE A 493 -19.39 9.54 17.86
CA ILE A 493 -18.51 10.17 16.87
C ILE A 493 -19.04 9.90 15.46
N PHE A 494 -19.40 8.67 15.16
CA PHE A 494 -19.97 8.29 13.86
C PHE A 494 -21.28 9.01 13.57
N CYS A 495 -22.18 9.09 14.54
CA CYS A 495 -23.47 9.81 14.39
C CYS A 495 -23.24 11.31 14.15
N GLU A 496 -22.29 11.94 14.83
CA GLU A 496 -21.95 13.34 14.60
C GLU A 496 -21.36 13.54 13.19
N HIS A 497 -20.46 12.65 12.74
CA HIS A 497 -19.94 12.68 11.37
C HIS A 497 -21.06 12.53 10.33
N ALA A 498 -21.97 11.60 10.55
CA ALA A 498 -23.12 11.39 9.69
C ALA A 498 -24.03 12.63 9.65
N ALA A 499 -24.31 13.25 10.79
CA ALA A 499 -25.10 14.48 10.86
C ALA A 499 -24.43 15.64 10.10
N LEU A 500 -23.09 15.80 10.22
CA LEU A 500 -22.34 16.83 9.49
C LEU A 500 -22.46 16.67 7.97
N SER A 501 -22.47 15.44 7.47
CA SER A 501 -22.54 15.17 6.01
C SER A 501 -23.83 15.70 5.39
N GLY A 502 -24.96 15.64 6.13
CA GLY A 502 -26.25 16.16 5.71
C GLY A 502 -26.53 17.58 6.16
N PHE A 503 -25.71 18.17 7.03
CA PHE A 503 -25.97 19.52 7.56
C PHE A 503 -25.90 20.56 6.45
N GLU A 504 -27.02 21.23 6.19
CA GLU A 504 -27.20 22.16 5.08
C GLU A 504 -26.71 21.59 3.74
N ASN A 505 -26.97 20.29 3.48
CA ASN A 505 -26.71 19.64 2.22
C ASN A 505 -28.03 19.53 1.43
N ASP A 506 -28.21 20.41 0.49
CA ASP A 506 -29.37 20.53 -0.41
C ASP A 506 -29.19 19.70 -1.71
N GLY A 507 -28.33 18.69 -1.69
CA GLY A 507 -27.93 17.90 -2.85
C GLY A 507 -26.68 18.45 -3.58
N SER A 508 -26.07 19.49 -3.04
CA SER A 508 -24.84 20.08 -3.59
C SER A 508 -23.62 19.16 -3.39
N ARG A 509 -23.66 18.25 -2.42
CA ARG A 509 -22.64 17.22 -2.16
C ARG A 509 -23.25 15.82 -2.32
N GLN A 510 -22.54 14.94 -3.01
CA GLN A 510 -22.91 13.52 -3.15
C GLN A 510 -22.62 12.72 -1.87
N PHE A 511 -21.60 13.13 -1.10
CA PHE A 511 -21.33 12.52 0.21
C PHE A 511 -22.38 12.99 1.24
N ASP A 512 -23.35 12.13 1.47
CA ASP A 512 -24.42 12.34 2.45
C ASP A 512 -24.78 10.99 3.10
N ILE A 513 -24.49 10.87 4.39
CA ILE A 513 -24.84 9.71 5.21
C ILE A 513 -25.74 10.09 6.38
N SER A 514 -26.47 11.19 6.24
CA SER A 514 -27.36 11.74 7.28
C SER A 514 -28.44 10.78 7.72
N GLY A 515 -28.84 9.83 6.89
CA GLY A 515 -29.75 8.76 7.28
C GLY A 515 -29.22 7.84 8.39
N LEU A 516 -27.92 7.93 8.70
CA LEU A 516 -27.26 7.18 9.77
C LEU A 516 -27.01 8.02 11.04
N ALA A 517 -27.36 9.30 11.04
CA ALA A 517 -27.08 10.21 12.16
C ALA A 517 -27.86 9.87 13.44
N GLY A 518 -29.03 9.27 13.29
CA GLY A 518 -29.93 8.93 14.40
C GLY A 518 -29.85 7.48 14.88
N LEU A 519 -28.83 6.72 14.47
CA LEU A 519 -28.69 5.33 14.90
C LEU A 519 -28.55 5.24 16.43
N THR A 520 -29.27 4.34 17.03
CA THR A 520 -29.01 3.92 18.41
C THR A 520 -27.71 3.10 18.45
N ARG A 521 -27.13 2.96 19.64
CA ARG A 521 -25.92 2.12 19.80
C ARG A 521 -26.15 0.69 19.32
N ALA A 522 -27.33 0.12 19.57
CA ALA A 522 -27.66 -1.24 19.11
C ALA A 522 -27.75 -1.34 17.58
N GLU A 523 -28.33 -0.36 16.92
CA GLU A 523 -28.40 -0.30 15.46
C GLU A 523 -27.02 -0.08 14.84
N PHE A 524 -26.18 0.78 15.44
CA PHE A 524 -24.80 0.95 15.03
C PHE A 524 -24.01 -0.35 15.15
N GLU A 525 -24.16 -1.09 16.26
CA GLU A 525 -23.53 -2.41 16.40
C GLU A 525 -24.02 -3.43 15.37
N ALA A 526 -25.29 -3.36 14.99
CA ALA A 526 -25.90 -4.24 14.00
C ALA A 526 -25.70 -3.77 12.55
N LEU A 527 -25.08 -2.60 12.32
CA LEU A 527 -24.95 -1.98 10.99
C LEU A 527 -24.34 -2.97 9.99
N SER A 528 -25.07 -3.22 8.91
CA SER A 528 -24.63 -3.99 7.75
C SER A 528 -23.88 -3.11 6.76
N PRO A 529 -23.04 -3.68 5.87
CA PRO A 529 -22.37 -2.90 4.85
C PRO A 529 -23.35 -2.10 3.99
N LEU A 530 -23.11 -0.79 3.85
CA LEU A 530 -23.93 0.14 3.08
C LEU A 530 -23.03 1.03 2.20
N ARG A 531 -23.45 1.25 0.96
CA ARG A 531 -22.73 2.11 0.00
C ARG A 531 -23.38 3.50 0.00
N TRP A 532 -22.59 4.55 0.33
CA TRP A 532 -23.14 5.91 0.35
C TRP A 532 -23.42 6.45 -1.07
N PRO A 533 -24.31 7.46 -1.23
CA PRO A 533 -25.06 8.19 -0.21
C PRO A 533 -26.12 7.34 0.51
N VAL A 534 -26.37 7.65 1.80
CA VAL A 534 -27.41 7.04 2.64
C VAL A 534 -28.20 8.15 3.32
N ASN A 535 -29.31 8.54 2.75
CA ASN A 535 -30.15 9.66 3.20
C ASN A 535 -31.65 9.36 2.93
N ALA A 536 -32.51 10.36 3.02
CA ALA A 536 -33.93 10.20 2.79
C ALA A 536 -34.29 9.68 1.39
N ASP A 537 -33.56 10.12 0.35
CA ASP A 537 -33.73 9.70 -1.04
C ASP A 537 -33.15 8.31 -1.30
N TRP A 538 -32.11 7.97 -0.60
CA TRP A 538 -31.35 6.69 -0.77
C TRP A 538 -31.16 5.96 0.57
N PRO A 539 -32.24 5.50 1.24
CA PRO A 539 -32.15 4.91 2.57
C PRO A 539 -31.41 3.56 2.62
N ARG A 540 -31.21 2.92 1.49
CA ARG A 540 -30.43 1.67 1.34
C ARG A 540 -29.07 1.86 0.67
N GLY A 541 -28.69 3.13 0.42
CA GLY A 541 -27.52 3.46 -0.37
C GLY A 541 -27.75 3.40 -1.86
N ARG A 542 -26.70 3.72 -2.62
CA ARG A 542 -26.74 3.80 -4.09
C ARG A 542 -25.52 3.13 -4.71
N ASP A 543 -25.73 2.29 -5.72
CA ASP A 543 -24.64 1.54 -6.36
C ASP A 543 -23.74 2.45 -7.20
N ARG A 544 -24.33 3.34 -7.99
CA ARG A 544 -23.60 4.23 -8.90
C ARG A 544 -24.02 5.67 -8.69
N LEU A 545 -23.07 6.58 -8.86
CA LEU A 545 -23.32 8.02 -8.83
C LEU A 545 -23.52 8.54 -10.26
N PHE A 546 -24.20 9.69 -10.38
CA PHE A 546 -24.39 10.39 -11.64
C PHE A 546 -25.20 9.62 -12.72
N GLU A 547 -26.11 8.74 -12.31
CA GLU A 547 -27.02 8.04 -13.24
C GLU A 547 -27.99 8.99 -13.96
N ASP A 548 -28.25 10.15 -13.35
CA ASP A 548 -29.04 11.26 -13.90
C ASP A 548 -28.21 12.23 -14.76
N GLY A 549 -26.91 12.02 -14.88
CA GLY A 549 -25.97 12.89 -15.59
C GLY A 549 -25.72 14.25 -14.93
N ARG A 550 -26.12 14.44 -13.64
CA ARG A 550 -25.83 15.66 -12.87
C ARG A 550 -24.62 15.46 -11.99
N PHE A 551 -23.65 16.37 -12.11
CA PHE A 551 -22.40 16.34 -11.36
C PHE A 551 -22.37 17.38 -10.25
N ALA A 552 -21.47 17.23 -9.29
CA ALA A 552 -21.31 18.13 -8.14
C ALA A 552 -20.56 19.44 -8.49
N THR A 553 -20.66 19.88 -9.72
CA THR A 553 -20.13 21.15 -10.23
C THR A 553 -21.20 22.26 -10.16
N PRO A 554 -20.85 23.55 -10.14
CA PRO A 554 -21.83 24.63 -10.07
C PRO A 554 -22.88 24.67 -11.18
N ASP A 555 -22.50 24.18 -12.38
CA ASP A 555 -23.40 24.08 -13.55
C ASP A 555 -24.04 22.69 -13.72
N GLY A 556 -23.75 21.76 -12.79
CA GLY A 556 -24.23 20.38 -12.84
C GLY A 556 -23.59 19.52 -13.93
N ARG A 557 -22.55 19.98 -14.62
CA ARG A 557 -21.90 19.31 -15.75
C ARG A 557 -20.49 18.85 -15.39
N ALA A 558 -20.08 17.66 -15.87
CA ALA A 558 -18.69 17.24 -15.78
C ALA A 558 -17.78 18.10 -16.64
N ARG A 559 -16.49 18.16 -16.31
CA ARG A 559 -15.52 19.00 -17.02
C ARG A 559 -14.51 18.16 -17.78
N LEU A 560 -14.41 18.39 -19.08
CA LEU A 560 -13.26 17.96 -19.90
C LEU A 560 -12.12 18.97 -19.73
N LEU A 561 -10.92 18.45 -19.57
CA LEU A 561 -9.74 19.26 -19.25
C LEU A 561 -8.68 19.11 -20.34
N PRO A 562 -8.19 20.21 -20.96
CA PRO A 562 -7.01 20.15 -21.82
C PRO A 562 -5.76 19.84 -20.98
N LEU A 563 -4.98 18.83 -21.39
CA LEU A 563 -3.87 18.30 -20.64
C LEU A 563 -2.61 18.24 -21.50
N ALA A 564 -1.47 18.60 -20.92
CA ALA A 564 -0.17 18.51 -21.57
C ALA A 564 0.70 17.44 -20.93
N GLN A 565 1.46 16.69 -21.73
CA GLN A 565 2.44 15.75 -21.25
C GLN A 565 3.66 16.52 -20.65
N ARG A 566 4.04 16.16 -19.44
CA ARG A 566 5.23 16.70 -18.76
C ARG A 566 6.07 15.55 -18.24
N PHE A 567 7.35 15.55 -18.54
CA PHE A 567 8.29 14.61 -17.96
C PHE A 567 8.98 15.27 -16.75
N PRO A 568 9.30 14.49 -15.69
CA PRO A 568 9.97 15.06 -14.53
C PRO A 568 11.40 15.47 -14.91
N GLU A 569 11.77 16.70 -14.54
CA GLU A 569 13.17 17.10 -14.51
C GLU A 569 13.83 16.37 -13.33
N GLN A 570 14.83 15.58 -13.62
CA GLN A 570 15.65 14.92 -12.60
C GLN A 570 17.09 15.37 -12.77
N PRO A 571 17.74 15.76 -11.67
CA PRO A 571 19.14 16.17 -11.73
C PRO A 571 19.99 15.00 -12.29
N GLU A 572 20.78 15.28 -13.29
CA GLU A 572 21.75 14.33 -13.80
C GLU A 572 22.87 14.17 -12.77
N THR A 573 22.95 12.98 -12.20
CA THR A 573 24.07 12.62 -11.33
C THR A 573 25.17 12.02 -12.21
N PRO A 574 26.40 12.53 -12.17
CA PRO A 574 27.52 11.96 -12.93
C PRO A 574 27.63 10.45 -12.70
N LEU A 575 27.77 9.70 -13.77
CA LEU A 575 27.83 8.24 -13.69
C LEU A 575 29.14 7.80 -13.02
N LEU A 576 29.03 7.07 -11.94
CA LEU A 576 30.17 6.49 -11.24
C LEU A 576 30.83 5.40 -12.08
N ALA A 577 32.16 5.25 -11.98
CA ALA A 577 32.87 4.23 -12.73
C ALA A 577 32.34 2.82 -12.43
N GLY A 578 32.02 2.06 -13.48
CA GLY A 578 31.45 0.72 -13.38
C GLY A 578 30.01 0.66 -12.90
N ALA A 579 29.31 1.79 -12.88
CA ALA A 579 27.88 1.84 -12.56
C ALA A 579 27.01 1.77 -13.83
N VAL A 580 25.78 1.28 -13.66
CA VAL A 580 24.72 1.30 -14.66
C VAL A 580 23.61 2.23 -14.17
N SER A 581 23.16 3.16 -15.02
CA SER A 581 22.03 4.04 -14.73
C SER A 581 20.72 3.30 -14.96
N LEU A 582 19.81 3.36 -13.98
CA LEU A 582 18.53 2.68 -14.02
C LEU A 582 17.39 3.64 -13.67
N LEU A 583 16.27 3.48 -14.36
CA LEU A 583 15.01 4.08 -14.00
C LEU A 583 14.32 3.19 -12.95
N LEU A 584 14.17 3.71 -11.74
CA LEU A 584 13.66 2.96 -10.60
C LEU A 584 12.14 3.09 -10.49
N ASN A 585 11.45 1.96 -10.53
CA ASN A 585 10.04 1.83 -10.20
C ASN A 585 9.90 1.10 -8.86
N SER A 586 9.08 1.62 -7.94
CA SER A 586 8.80 0.95 -6.68
C SER A 586 7.38 0.38 -6.63
N GLY A 587 7.17 -0.67 -5.83
CA GLY A 587 5.85 -1.28 -5.73
C GLY A 587 5.73 -2.32 -4.63
N ARG A 588 4.58 -3.03 -4.62
CA ARG A 588 4.27 -4.05 -3.62
C ARG A 588 4.74 -5.43 -4.03
N LEU A 589 5.08 -6.23 -3.03
CA LEU A 589 5.09 -7.70 -3.12
C LEU A 589 3.69 -8.25 -2.87
N ARG A 590 3.44 -9.47 -3.34
CA ARG A 590 2.14 -10.17 -3.28
C ARG A 590 1.64 -10.33 -1.84
N ASP A 591 2.49 -10.80 -0.94
CA ASP A 591 2.11 -11.24 0.40
C ASP A 591 2.46 -10.23 1.50
N GLN A 592 3.13 -9.11 1.15
CA GLN A 592 3.54 -8.07 2.09
C GLN A 592 2.61 -6.86 2.15
N TRP A 593 2.69 -6.12 3.27
CA TRP A 593 1.89 -4.93 3.50
C TRP A 593 2.73 -3.77 4.04
N HIS A 594 2.77 -2.65 3.29
CA HIS A 594 3.50 -1.40 3.62
C HIS A 594 4.90 -1.67 4.23
N THR A 595 5.16 -1.17 5.45
CA THR A 595 6.45 -1.32 6.14
C THR A 595 6.56 -2.60 6.98
N MET A 596 5.74 -3.58 6.67
CA MET A 596 5.74 -4.93 7.27
C MET A 596 5.51 -5.00 8.79
N THR A 597 5.05 -3.95 9.44
CA THR A 597 4.78 -3.95 10.90
C THR A 597 3.90 -5.13 11.32
N ARG A 598 2.89 -5.50 10.51
CA ARG A 598 2.02 -6.66 10.75
C ARG A 598 2.46 -7.92 10.01
N THR A 599 2.85 -7.81 8.76
CA THR A 599 3.17 -8.98 7.93
C THR A 599 4.60 -9.47 8.14
N GLY A 600 5.50 -8.61 8.63
CA GLY A 600 6.92 -8.91 8.78
C GLY A 600 7.25 -9.96 9.85
N HIS A 601 6.36 -10.21 10.82
CA HIS A 601 6.54 -11.23 11.84
C HIS A 601 5.76 -12.53 11.58
N VAL A 602 5.06 -12.63 10.44
CA VAL A 602 4.30 -13.82 10.05
C VAL A 602 5.13 -14.67 9.07
N PRO A 603 5.70 -15.83 9.50
CA PRO A 603 6.64 -16.60 8.68
C PRO A 603 6.10 -16.93 7.29
N ARG A 604 4.88 -17.44 7.17
CA ARG A 604 4.30 -17.83 5.88
C ARG A 604 4.09 -16.67 4.90
N LEU A 605 3.96 -15.44 5.38
CA LEU A 605 3.86 -14.26 4.51
C LEU A 605 5.24 -13.82 3.99
N GLN A 606 6.33 -14.29 4.61
CA GLN A 606 7.71 -14.01 4.18
C GLN A 606 8.25 -15.04 3.18
N GLU A 607 7.61 -16.20 3.04
CA GLU A 607 8.17 -17.33 2.28
C GLU A 607 8.20 -17.11 0.75
N ALA A 608 7.22 -16.41 0.18
CA ALA A 608 7.15 -16.19 -1.27
C ALA A 608 8.28 -15.27 -1.80
N GLU A 609 8.62 -14.23 -1.03
CA GLU A 609 9.69 -13.27 -1.33
C GLU A 609 10.42 -12.94 -0.03
N PRO A 610 11.31 -13.83 0.42
CA PRO A 610 11.87 -13.76 1.77
C PRO A 610 12.93 -12.67 1.97
N TRP A 611 13.47 -12.12 0.87
CA TRP A 611 14.65 -11.27 0.93
C TRP A 611 14.49 -9.96 0.15
N PRO A 612 15.17 -8.87 0.58
CA PRO A 612 15.16 -7.60 -0.14
C PRO A 612 15.91 -7.74 -1.47
N ARG A 613 15.15 -7.70 -2.57
CA ARG A 613 15.73 -7.82 -3.92
C ARG A 613 15.36 -6.62 -4.78
N VAL A 614 16.33 -6.06 -5.48
CA VAL A 614 16.07 -5.23 -6.65
C VAL A 614 15.97 -6.14 -7.87
N ARG A 615 14.91 -5.98 -8.65
CA ARG A 615 14.69 -6.74 -9.88
C ARG A 615 15.15 -5.95 -11.10
N MET A 616 15.87 -6.59 -12.01
CA MET A 616 16.41 -6.00 -13.23
C MET A 616 16.30 -6.98 -14.39
N GLY A 617 16.31 -6.46 -15.62
CA GLY A 617 16.40 -7.27 -16.84
C GLY A 617 17.79 -7.91 -17.01
N ALA A 618 17.87 -8.97 -17.83
CA ALA A 618 19.11 -9.71 -18.07
C ALA A 618 20.28 -8.84 -18.59
N ALA A 619 20.00 -7.87 -19.48
CA ALA A 619 21.01 -6.95 -20.00
C ALA A 619 21.66 -6.11 -18.89
N SER A 620 20.88 -5.63 -17.93
CA SER A 620 21.41 -4.85 -16.78
C SER A 620 22.26 -5.70 -15.85
N LEU A 621 21.88 -6.98 -15.61
CA LEU A 621 22.68 -7.92 -14.84
C LEU A 621 24.04 -8.17 -15.51
N LEU A 622 24.02 -8.40 -16.83
CA LEU A 622 25.23 -8.61 -17.62
C LEU A 622 26.15 -7.38 -17.59
N ALA A 623 25.61 -6.19 -17.77
CA ALA A 623 26.38 -4.94 -17.74
C ALA A 623 27.03 -4.68 -16.37
N LEU A 624 26.39 -5.11 -15.28
CA LEU A 624 26.93 -5.04 -13.91
C LEU A 624 27.90 -6.18 -13.58
N GLY A 625 27.97 -7.23 -14.39
CA GLY A 625 28.76 -8.43 -14.11
C GLY A 625 28.25 -9.22 -12.90
N VAL A 626 26.94 -9.16 -12.61
CA VAL A 626 26.30 -9.83 -11.47
C VAL A 626 25.29 -10.87 -11.94
N LYS A 627 24.98 -11.80 -11.05
CA LYS A 627 23.92 -12.80 -11.24
C LYS A 627 22.90 -12.74 -10.11
N GLU A 628 21.78 -13.43 -10.30
CA GLU A 628 20.75 -13.52 -9.28
C GLU A 628 21.32 -13.95 -7.93
N GLY A 629 20.95 -13.22 -6.88
CA GLY A 629 21.41 -13.44 -5.51
C GLY A 629 22.70 -12.70 -5.13
N ASP A 630 23.41 -12.09 -6.06
CA ASP A 630 24.55 -11.22 -5.73
C ASP A 630 24.06 -9.90 -5.10
N LEU A 631 24.93 -9.21 -4.36
CA LEU A 631 24.64 -7.90 -3.79
C LEU A 631 24.95 -6.78 -4.78
N VAL A 632 24.05 -5.81 -4.84
CA VAL A 632 24.25 -4.56 -5.58
C VAL A 632 23.97 -3.37 -4.69
N ARG A 633 24.75 -2.31 -4.86
CA ARG A 633 24.56 -1.01 -4.27
C ARG A 633 23.82 -0.13 -5.26
N LEU A 634 22.66 0.37 -4.84
CA LEU A 634 21.93 1.43 -5.53
C LEU A 634 22.25 2.75 -4.84
N CYS A 635 22.54 3.78 -5.61
CA CYS A 635 22.79 5.10 -5.05
C CYS A 635 22.32 6.22 -5.99
N ASN A 636 22.09 7.38 -5.40
CA ASN A 636 21.93 8.67 -6.06
C ASN A 636 22.34 9.79 -5.09
N GLY A 637 22.09 11.05 -5.44
CA GLY A 637 22.49 12.20 -4.61
C GLY A 637 21.77 12.30 -3.25
N LEU A 638 20.75 11.45 -2.97
CA LEU A 638 19.97 11.48 -1.73
C LEU A 638 20.41 10.41 -0.72
N GLY A 639 20.85 9.26 -1.23
CA GLY A 639 21.22 8.15 -0.36
C GLY A 639 21.60 6.89 -1.12
N GLU A 640 21.63 5.79 -0.37
CA GLU A 640 21.97 4.48 -0.90
C GLU A 640 21.13 3.34 -0.30
N ALA A 641 21.03 2.24 -1.05
CA ALA A 641 20.47 0.98 -0.59
C ALA A 641 21.34 -0.18 -1.09
N LEU A 642 21.46 -1.22 -0.28
CA LEU A 642 22.22 -2.42 -0.60
C LEU A 642 21.31 -3.64 -0.55
N LEU A 643 21.18 -4.33 -1.68
CA LEU A 643 20.12 -5.30 -1.91
C LEU A 643 20.64 -6.49 -2.73
N LEU A 644 19.96 -7.62 -2.61
CA LEU A 644 20.19 -8.74 -3.53
C LEU A 644 19.59 -8.42 -4.91
N VAL A 645 20.20 -8.98 -5.94
CA VAL A 645 19.66 -8.93 -7.31
C VAL A 645 18.66 -10.04 -7.54
N GLY A 646 17.59 -9.73 -8.26
CA GLY A 646 16.66 -10.68 -8.86
C GLY A 646 16.49 -10.42 -10.36
N LEU A 647 16.42 -11.49 -11.16
CA LEU A 647 16.05 -11.38 -12.57
C LEU A 647 14.55 -11.13 -12.74
N ASP A 648 14.17 -10.22 -13.61
CA ASP A 648 12.80 -9.99 -14.06
C ASP A 648 12.79 -9.72 -15.57
N GLU A 649 12.41 -10.74 -16.35
CA GLU A 649 12.31 -10.67 -17.81
C GLU A 649 11.19 -9.75 -18.31
N GLY A 650 10.29 -9.35 -17.42
CA GLY A 650 9.20 -8.43 -17.70
C GLY A 650 9.59 -6.95 -17.65
N LEU A 651 10.86 -6.63 -17.29
CA LEU A 651 11.38 -5.27 -17.25
C LEU A 651 12.12 -4.93 -18.56
N ARG A 652 12.00 -3.70 -19.00
CA ARG A 652 12.80 -3.17 -20.12
C ARG A 652 14.27 -2.98 -19.69
N GLU A 653 15.14 -2.93 -20.67
CA GLU A 653 16.54 -2.52 -20.44
C GLU A 653 16.60 -1.12 -19.82
N GLY A 654 17.48 -0.94 -18.85
CA GLY A 654 17.61 0.32 -18.12
C GLY A 654 16.53 0.57 -17.06
N GLU A 655 15.62 -0.38 -16.82
CA GLU A 655 14.60 -0.28 -15.76
C GLU A 655 14.90 -1.22 -14.60
N ALA A 656 14.51 -0.82 -13.39
CA ALA A 656 14.60 -1.63 -12.19
C ALA A 656 13.29 -1.53 -11.39
N PHE A 657 12.91 -2.62 -10.73
CA PHE A 657 11.80 -2.66 -9.79
C PHE A 657 12.29 -2.97 -8.38
N LEU A 658 11.87 -2.14 -7.41
CA LEU A 658 12.27 -2.30 -6.02
C LEU A 658 11.04 -2.36 -5.11
N PRO A 659 10.87 -3.45 -4.34
CA PRO A 659 9.80 -3.57 -3.35
C PRO A 659 9.93 -2.52 -2.25
N MET A 660 8.81 -1.86 -1.92
CA MET A 660 8.74 -0.72 -0.99
C MET A 660 8.71 -1.10 0.50
N HIS A 661 8.79 -2.39 0.84
CA HIS A 661 8.39 -2.89 2.16
C HIS A 661 9.47 -2.86 3.22
N TRP A 662 10.73 -2.95 2.83
CA TRP A 662 11.87 -3.18 3.73
C TRP A 662 12.18 -1.97 4.61
N THR A 663 12.43 -2.26 5.90
CA THR A 663 12.76 -1.29 6.93
C THR A 663 14.09 -1.66 7.61
N ASP A 664 14.61 -0.77 8.45
CA ASP A 664 15.85 -1.03 9.19
C ASP A 664 15.69 -2.15 10.26
N SER A 665 14.48 -2.60 10.55
CA SER A 665 14.25 -3.77 11.41
C SER A 665 14.40 -5.11 10.67
N GLN A 666 14.30 -5.13 9.33
CA GLN A 666 14.43 -6.34 8.52
C GLN A 666 15.69 -6.37 7.65
N CYS A 667 16.30 -5.22 7.35
CA CYS A 667 17.48 -5.15 6.52
C CYS A 667 18.32 -3.90 6.84
N SER A 668 19.62 -4.06 7.03
CA SER A 668 20.51 -2.97 7.43
C SER A 668 20.58 -1.79 6.46
N GLN A 669 20.28 -1.97 5.18
CA GLN A 669 20.36 -0.93 4.14
C GLN A 669 19.29 -1.17 3.05
N GLY A 670 18.07 -1.59 3.46
CA GLY A 670 17.02 -2.00 2.51
C GLY A 670 15.94 -0.96 2.21
N ALA A 671 15.92 0.18 2.91
CA ALA A 671 14.86 1.18 2.78
C ALA A 671 14.93 1.93 1.45
N VAL A 672 14.01 1.65 0.51
CA VAL A 672 13.98 2.20 -0.86
C VAL A 672 13.77 3.71 -0.89
N ASN A 673 13.02 4.26 0.04
CA ASN A 673 12.62 5.68 -0.01
C ASN A 673 13.77 6.65 0.29
N ARG A 674 14.93 6.15 0.70
CA ARG A 674 16.19 6.92 0.72
C ARG A 674 16.67 7.31 -0.69
N LEU A 675 16.20 6.61 -1.71
CA LEU A 675 16.55 6.82 -3.12
C LEU A 675 15.49 7.62 -3.90
N ILE A 676 14.33 7.90 -3.29
CA ILE A 676 13.22 8.58 -3.96
C ILE A 676 13.33 10.09 -3.70
N ALA A 677 13.36 10.86 -4.77
CA ALA A 677 13.36 12.32 -4.67
C ALA A 677 12.00 12.85 -4.20
N PRO A 678 11.96 13.94 -3.41
CA PRO A 678 10.74 14.56 -2.91
C PRO A 678 9.99 15.37 -3.99
N VAL A 679 9.99 14.87 -5.23
CA VAL A 679 9.23 15.44 -6.34
C VAL A 679 7.77 15.07 -6.20
N VAL A 680 6.88 16.06 -6.29
CA VAL A 680 5.45 15.87 -6.10
C VAL A 680 4.64 16.35 -7.31
N ASP A 681 3.44 15.83 -7.45
CA ASP A 681 2.42 16.42 -8.31
C ASP A 681 2.03 17.80 -7.76
N PRO A 682 2.10 18.89 -8.55
CA PRO A 682 1.90 20.25 -8.05
C PRO A 682 0.49 20.51 -7.53
N LEU A 683 -0.51 19.81 -8.04
CA LEU A 683 -1.90 19.99 -7.64
C LEU A 683 -2.22 19.19 -6.38
N SER A 684 -1.91 17.90 -6.39
CA SER A 684 -2.24 16.99 -5.30
C SER A 684 -1.18 16.93 -4.19
N GLY A 685 0.08 17.28 -4.44
CA GLY A 685 1.19 17.05 -3.53
C GLY A 685 1.56 15.58 -3.37
N GLN A 686 1.07 14.71 -4.26
CA GLN A 686 1.41 13.29 -4.22
C GLN A 686 2.84 13.05 -4.71
N PRO A 687 3.70 12.34 -3.96
CA PRO A 687 5.07 12.12 -4.38
C PRO A 687 5.19 11.10 -5.52
N MET A 688 6.22 11.30 -6.33
CA MET A 688 6.56 10.49 -7.48
C MET A 688 7.43 9.29 -7.06
N PHE A 689 6.81 8.10 -6.91
CA PHE A 689 7.50 6.87 -6.53
C PHE A 689 7.88 5.96 -7.72
N LYS A 690 7.47 6.32 -8.95
CA LYS A 690 7.51 5.41 -10.10
C LYS A 690 8.58 5.72 -11.15
N GLN A 691 9.32 6.79 -11.01
CA GLN A 691 10.25 7.29 -12.02
C GLN A 691 11.54 7.82 -11.38
N GLY A 692 12.01 7.20 -10.28
CA GLY A 692 13.28 7.56 -9.67
C GLY A 692 14.47 7.19 -10.56
N ARG A 693 15.57 7.96 -10.53
CA ARG A 693 16.84 7.57 -11.17
C ARG A 693 17.84 7.15 -10.12
N VAL A 694 18.52 6.04 -10.38
CA VAL A 694 19.57 5.49 -9.52
C VAL A 694 20.72 4.97 -10.36
N GLN A 695 21.88 4.89 -9.75
CA GLN A 695 23.04 4.16 -10.28
C GLN A 695 23.18 2.86 -9.51
N ALA A 696 23.40 1.76 -10.23
CA ALA A 696 23.62 0.45 -9.66
C ALA A 696 25.09 0.05 -9.84
N ARG A 697 25.71 -0.54 -8.83
CA ARG A 697 27.06 -1.11 -8.85
C ARG A 697 27.08 -2.46 -8.15
N ALA A 698 27.88 -3.40 -8.65
CA ALA A 698 28.15 -4.65 -7.95
C ALA A 698 28.81 -4.39 -6.59
N GLN A 699 28.34 -5.06 -5.53
CA GLN A 699 28.98 -5.05 -4.23
C GLN A 699 29.72 -6.37 -4.02
N LEU A 700 31.04 -6.32 -4.15
CA LEU A 700 31.87 -7.48 -3.88
C LEU A 700 31.91 -7.75 -2.37
N THR A 701 31.89 -9.03 -2.00
CA THR A 701 31.96 -9.51 -0.63
C THR A 701 33.15 -10.44 -0.44
N ARG A 702 33.76 -10.42 0.75
CA ARG A 702 34.77 -11.40 1.15
C ARG A 702 34.15 -12.72 1.56
N TRP A 703 32.97 -12.62 2.18
CA TRP A 703 32.16 -13.80 2.53
C TRP A 703 30.69 -13.45 2.60
N GLN A 704 29.86 -14.46 2.47
CA GLN A 704 28.43 -14.42 2.72
C GLN A 704 28.03 -15.58 3.64
N GLY A 705 26.95 -15.41 4.41
CA GLY A 705 26.51 -16.43 5.33
C GLY A 705 25.00 -16.43 5.54
N ILE A 706 24.55 -17.48 6.20
CA ILE A 706 23.17 -17.63 6.69
C ILE A 706 23.22 -18.04 8.15
N TRP A 707 22.57 -17.27 8.99
CA TRP A 707 22.28 -17.59 10.38
C TRP A 707 20.84 -18.06 10.53
N CYS A 708 20.61 -19.25 11.08
CA CYS A 708 19.32 -19.73 11.54
C CYS A 708 19.41 -19.97 13.04
N GLY A 709 18.66 -19.20 13.85
CA GLY A 709 18.77 -19.26 15.30
C GLY A 709 17.50 -18.87 16.03
N ARG A 710 17.34 -19.33 17.27
CA ARG A 710 16.23 -18.95 18.16
C ARG A 710 16.29 -17.47 18.53
N GLY A 711 17.53 -16.91 18.60
CA GLY A 711 17.77 -15.49 18.78
C GLY A 711 18.16 -14.78 17.50
N GLU A 712 18.17 -13.45 17.57
CA GLU A 712 18.66 -12.59 16.49
C GLU A 712 20.20 -12.68 16.40
N TRP A 713 20.71 -12.52 15.17
CA TRP A 713 22.14 -12.31 14.98
C TRP A 713 22.57 -10.97 15.59
N ARG A 714 23.61 -10.98 16.43
CA ARG A 714 24.07 -9.79 17.17
C ARG A 714 25.47 -9.31 16.80
N GLU A 715 26.25 -10.17 16.17
CA GLU A 715 27.62 -9.81 15.80
C GLU A 715 27.65 -8.76 14.67
N PRO A 716 28.57 -7.80 14.73
CA PRO A 716 28.74 -6.82 13.67
C PRO A 716 29.07 -7.47 12.32
N VAL A 717 28.38 -7.02 11.27
CA VAL A 717 28.61 -7.38 9.88
C VAL A 717 28.32 -6.17 8.99
N ASP A 718 28.88 -6.15 7.78
CA ASP A 718 28.70 -5.01 6.88
C ASP A 718 27.26 -4.94 6.32
N TRP A 719 26.62 -6.09 6.14
CA TRP A 719 25.23 -6.16 5.66
C TRP A 719 24.49 -7.38 6.22
N TRP A 720 23.24 -7.19 6.53
CA TRP A 720 22.33 -8.27 6.91
C TRP A 720 20.90 -8.01 6.44
N ALA A 721 20.15 -9.11 6.21
CA ALA A 721 18.71 -9.10 6.02
C ALA A 721 18.08 -10.27 6.78
N ARG A 722 16.95 -10.03 7.47
CA ARG A 722 16.34 -10.97 8.40
C ARG A 722 14.89 -11.26 8.05
N ARG A 723 14.48 -12.52 8.29
CA ARG A 723 13.08 -12.95 8.29
C ARG A 723 12.77 -13.82 9.51
N PRO A 724 11.51 -13.82 10.00
CA PRO A 724 11.08 -14.74 11.06
C PRO A 724 11.00 -16.17 10.54
N LEU A 725 11.19 -17.12 11.45
CA LEU A 725 10.88 -18.54 11.33
C LEU A 725 9.82 -18.90 12.38
N PRO A 726 9.15 -20.07 12.28
CA PRO A 726 8.21 -20.52 13.30
C PRO A 726 8.83 -20.54 14.72
N GLU A 727 10.12 -20.90 14.82
CA GLU A 727 10.86 -20.96 16.09
C GLU A 727 12.19 -20.18 15.98
N GLY A 728 12.13 -18.86 15.76
CA GLY A 728 13.34 -18.04 15.71
C GLY A 728 13.44 -17.16 14.47
N ASN A 729 14.65 -16.95 13.97
CA ASN A 729 14.94 -16.06 12.84
C ASN A 729 15.94 -16.69 11.87
N CYS A 730 15.81 -16.34 10.60
CA CYS A 730 16.83 -16.55 9.59
C CYS A 730 17.40 -15.20 9.16
N THR A 731 18.72 -15.04 9.19
CA THR A 731 19.42 -13.82 8.80
C THR A 731 20.46 -14.13 7.73
N LEU A 732 20.38 -13.46 6.59
CA LEU A 732 21.45 -13.40 5.62
C LEU A 732 22.50 -12.42 6.11
N LEU A 733 23.76 -12.77 5.91
CA LEU A 733 24.93 -12.00 6.33
C LEU A 733 25.89 -11.81 5.18
N ALA A 734 26.56 -10.67 5.11
CA ALA A 734 27.65 -10.45 4.20
C ALA A 734 28.69 -9.50 4.78
N SER A 735 29.96 -9.73 4.46
CA SER A 735 31.02 -8.81 4.80
C SER A 735 32.01 -8.63 3.64
N TRP A 736 32.48 -7.41 3.52
CA TRP A 736 33.57 -7.00 2.63
C TRP A 736 34.77 -6.44 3.42
N SER A 737 34.60 -6.11 4.69
CA SER A 737 35.63 -5.54 5.55
C SER A 737 36.47 -6.60 6.26
N GLU A 738 35.88 -7.74 6.66
CA GLU A 738 36.56 -8.78 7.44
C GLU A 738 36.62 -10.14 6.74
N SER A 739 37.53 -11.00 7.20
CA SER A 739 37.66 -12.38 6.74
C SER A 739 36.77 -13.34 7.53
N THR A 740 36.52 -14.52 6.99
CA THR A 740 35.80 -15.59 7.71
C THR A 740 36.55 -16.06 8.96
N GLU A 741 37.88 -15.97 8.98
CA GLU A 741 38.68 -16.35 10.14
C GLU A 741 38.56 -15.30 11.28
N SER A 742 38.53 -14.01 10.94
CA SER A 742 38.26 -12.95 11.93
C SER A 742 36.90 -13.12 12.59
N LEU A 743 35.89 -13.44 11.78
CA LEU A 743 34.56 -13.78 12.32
C LEU A 743 34.62 -14.95 13.28
N TRP A 744 35.34 -16.05 12.90
CA TRP A 744 35.45 -17.22 13.75
C TRP A 744 36.19 -16.91 15.08
N GLN A 745 37.26 -16.10 15.03
CA GLN A 745 37.98 -15.70 16.24
C GLN A 745 37.08 -14.98 17.26
N ARG A 746 36.16 -14.12 16.79
CA ARG A 746 35.17 -13.48 17.67
C ARG A 746 34.18 -14.48 18.27
N LEU A 747 33.55 -15.31 17.44
CA LEU A 747 32.58 -16.32 17.89
C LEU A 747 33.21 -17.36 18.84
N GLY A 748 34.40 -17.83 18.51
CA GLY A 748 35.10 -18.85 19.29
C GLY A 748 35.52 -18.40 20.69
N ALA A 749 35.70 -17.09 20.90
CA ALA A 749 36.02 -16.53 22.22
C ALA A 749 34.90 -16.69 23.23
N GLU A 750 33.64 -16.91 22.81
CA GLU A 750 32.49 -17.10 23.68
C GLU A 750 32.31 -18.53 24.21
N GLY A 751 33.08 -19.53 23.71
CA GLY A 751 33.20 -20.88 24.25
C GLY A 751 32.02 -21.84 24.02
N HIS A 752 30.96 -21.44 23.33
CA HIS A 752 29.75 -22.27 23.09
C HIS A 752 29.46 -22.55 21.60
N TRP A 753 30.49 -22.42 20.75
CA TRP A 753 30.40 -22.67 19.33
C TRP A 753 31.19 -23.91 18.91
N LEU A 754 30.57 -24.74 18.05
CA LEU A 754 31.23 -25.86 17.39
C LEU A 754 31.39 -25.55 15.91
N ARG A 755 32.66 -25.54 15.40
CA ARG A 755 32.96 -25.31 13.97
C ARG A 755 33.21 -26.63 13.25
N LEU A 756 32.58 -26.77 12.07
CA LEU A 756 32.75 -27.92 11.18
C LEU A 756 33.16 -27.42 9.78
N PRO A 757 34.17 -28.04 9.14
CA PRO A 757 34.55 -27.65 7.80
C PRO A 757 33.50 -28.09 6.77
N MET A 758 33.33 -27.30 5.70
CA MET A 758 32.52 -27.62 4.53
C MET A 758 33.41 -27.57 3.27
N LYS A 759 32.92 -28.09 2.14
CA LYS A 759 33.64 -28.06 0.84
C LYS A 759 33.99 -26.62 0.44
N GLU A 760 33.09 -25.67 0.69
CA GLU A 760 33.26 -24.25 0.42
C GLU A 760 32.86 -23.44 1.67
N GLY A 761 33.83 -23.15 2.54
CA GLY A 761 33.58 -22.40 3.79
C GLY A 761 33.52 -23.31 5.04
N TRP A 762 32.65 -22.95 5.98
CA TRP A 762 32.45 -23.69 7.20
C TRP A 762 31.04 -23.49 7.77
N LEU A 763 30.66 -24.43 8.62
CA LEU A 763 29.44 -24.38 9.43
C LEU A 763 29.84 -24.21 10.89
N ALA A 764 29.09 -23.42 11.64
CA ALA A 764 29.17 -23.36 13.09
C ALA A 764 27.81 -23.58 13.73
N VAL A 765 27.80 -24.26 14.86
CA VAL A 765 26.61 -24.52 15.66
C VAL A 765 26.81 -23.84 17.01
N ALA A 766 25.88 -22.94 17.36
CA ALA A 766 25.80 -22.35 18.68
C ALA A 766 24.99 -23.26 19.60
N LEU A 767 25.46 -23.49 20.83
CA LEU A 767 24.85 -24.42 21.78
C LEU A 767 24.46 -23.69 23.07
N ALA A 768 23.29 -24.04 23.63
CA ALA A 768 22.89 -23.76 25.00
C ALA A 768 22.80 -25.12 25.72
N GLY A 769 23.84 -25.42 26.48
CA GLY A 769 24.04 -26.76 27.03
C GLY A 769 24.27 -27.78 25.90
N ASP A 770 23.40 -28.78 25.76
CA ASP A 770 23.42 -29.78 24.69
C ASP A 770 22.49 -29.45 23.49
N ARG A 771 21.76 -28.33 23.54
CA ARG A 771 20.75 -27.98 22.56
C ARG A 771 21.27 -26.96 21.55
N ILE A 772 20.81 -27.08 20.30
CA ILE A 772 21.14 -26.19 19.19
C ILE A 772 20.36 -24.87 19.35
N GLU A 773 21.06 -23.79 19.64
CA GLU A 773 20.52 -22.43 19.66
C GLU A 773 20.56 -21.77 18.28
N GLY A 774 21.52 -22.14 17.46
CA GLY A 774 21.61 -21.63 16.13
C GLY A 774 22.65 -22.33 15.26
N ILE A 775 22.47 -22.15 13.95
CA ILE A 775 23.35 -22.73 12.92
C ILE A 775 23.76 -21.60 11.99
N LEU A 776 25.07 -21.40 11.84
CA LEU A 776 25.69 -20.43 10.93
C LEU A 776 26.44 -21.16 9.81
N LEU A 777 26.10 -20.87 8.57
CA LEU A 777 26.86 -21.30 7.39
C LEU A 777 27.55 -20.09 6.79
N VAL A 778 28.83 -20.22 6.49
CA VAL A 778 29.66 -19.14 5.91
C VAL A 778 30.49 -19.69 4.74
N GLY A 779 30.53 -18.94 3.65
CA GLY A 779 31.33 -19.28 2.47
C GLY A 779 31.69 -18.05 1.64
N ALA A 780 32.46 -18.22 0.59
CA ALA A 780 32.76 -17.16 -0.38
C ALA A 780 31.47 -16.65 -1.06
N ARG A 781 30.49 -17.53 -1.20
CA ARG A 781 29.12 -17.24 -1.65
C ARG A 781 28.13 -17.82 -0.65
N ARG A 782 26.93 -17.25 -0.64
CA ARG A 782 25.83 -17.75 0.18
C ARG A 782 25.46 -19.16 -0.28
N PRO A 783 25.42 -20.14 0.63
CA PRO A 783 24.88 -21.46 0.35
C PRO A 783 23.40 -21.38 -0.04
N ASP A 784 23.00 -22.12 -1.08
CA ASP A 784 21.61 -22.31 -1.42
C ASP A 784 21.05 -23.45 -0.57
N ILE A 785 20.18 -23.12 0.40
CA ILE A 785 19.74 -24.08 1.40
C ILE A 785 18.24 -23.99 1.68
N LYS A 786 17.66 -25.12 2.03
CA LYS A 786 16.28 -25.19 2.58
C LYS A 786 16.30 -24.78 4.04
N VAL A 787 16.03 -23.51 4.30
CA VAL A 787 16.07 -22.89 5.62
C VAL A 787 15.17 -23.62 6.62
N ASP A 788 14.00 -24.10 6.22
CA ASP A 788 13.06 -24.82 7.08
C ASP A 788 13.63 -26.10 7.69
N LEU A 789 14.50 -26.81 6.93
CA LEU A 789 15.17 -28.00 7.45
C LEU A 789 16.21 -27.64 8.52
N LEU A 790 16.91 -26.51 8.38
CA LEU A 790 17.79 -26.04 9.44
C LEU A 790 17.01 -25.57 10.66
N ALA A 791 15.89 -24.89 10.43
CA ALA A 791 15.02 -24.44 11.50
C ALA A 791 14.49 -25.59 12.35
N SER A 792 14.22 -26.76 11.76
CA SER A 792 13.76 -27.95 12.49
C SER A 792 14.76 -28.52 13.50
N LEU A 793 16.03 -28.15 13.40
CA LEU A 793 17.07 -28.52 14.37
C LEU A 793 17.15 -27.62 15.59
N LEU A 794 16.55 -26.42 15.52
CA LEU A 794 16.63 -25.44 16.63
C LEU A 794 15.93 -26.00 17.88
N GLY A 795 16.58 -25.84 19.04
CA GLY A 795 16.10 -26.34 20.32
C GLY A 795 16.23 -27.84 20.52
N THR A 796 16.67 -28.63 19.52
CA THR A 796 16.92 -30.07 19.67
C THR A 796 18.30 -30.34 20.23
N PRO A 797 18.52 -31.50 20.92
CA PRO A 797 19.84 -31.91 21.34
C PRO A 797 20.76 -32.12 20.13
N LEU A 798 22.03 -31.75 20.25
CA LEU A 798 23.02 -31.95 19.20
C LEU A 798 23.30 -33.44 18.98
N GLN A 799 22.91 -33.98 17.87
CA GLN A 799 23.21 -35.33 17.40
C GLN A 799 23.91 -35.25 16.05
N ALA A 800 25.17 -35.68 15.97
CA ALA A 800 25.99 -35.58 14.77
C ALA A 800 25.37 -36.23 13.54
N GLY A 801 24.72 -37.39 13.71
CA GLY A 801 24.03 -38.08 12.62
C GLY A 801 22.83 -37.32 12.08
N ALA A 802 21.97 -36.77 12.97
CA ALA A 802 20.81 -35.96 12.59
C ALA A 802 21.24 -34.64 11.92
N LEU A 803 22.25 -33.99 12.47
CA LEU A 803 22.81 -32.75 11.88
C LEU A 803 23.34 -33.00 10.47
N SER A 804 24.16 -34.04 10.27
CA SER A 804 24.73 -34.39 8.97
C SER A 804 23.67 -34.74 7.94
N GLN A 805 22.66 -35.53 8.31
CA GLN A 805 21.54 -35.90 7.45
C GLN A 805 20.70 -34.69 7.03
N THR A 806 20.32 -33.85 8.01
CA THR A 806 19.51 -32.65 7.74
C THR A 806 20.28 -31.65 6.88
N LEU A 807 21.59 -31.47 7.12
CA LEU A 807 22.42 -30.59 6.28
C LEU A 807 22.52 -31.09 4.82
N SER A 808 22.66 -32.38 4.63
CA SER A 808 22.71 -32.97 3.28
C SER A 808 21.40 -32.72 2.51
N GLN A 809 20.26 -32.83 3.20
CA GLN A 809 18.95 -32.54 2.63
C GLN A 809 18.69 -31.04 2.43
N ALA A 810 19.19 -30.19 3.33
CA ALA A 810 19.06 -28.75 3.24
C ALA A 810 19.86 -28.16 2.07
N LEU A 811 21.06 -28.66 1.84
CA LEU A 811 21.93 -28.24 0.72
C LEU A 811 21.43 -28.66 -0.68
N ALA A 812 20.35 -29.42 -0.79
CA ALA A 812 19.75 -29.80 -2.08
C ALA A 812 19.00 -28.63 -2.77
N GLY A 813 19.06 -27.42 -2.21
CA GLY A 813 18.48 -26.20 -2.78
C GLY A 813 17.00 -25.99 -2.46
N GLU A 814 16.56 -24.74 -2.45
CA GLU A 814 15.19 -24.35 -2.18
C GLU A 814 14.45 -23.98 -3.48
N SER A 815 13.25 -24.54 -3.69
CA SER A 815 12.36 -24.12 -4.76
C SER A 815 11.42 -23.02 -4.28
N ARG A 816 11.21 -22.00 -5.11
CA ARG A 816 10.30 -20.87 -4.81
C ARG A 816 8.92 -21.35 -4.37
N LEU A 817 8.38 -20.75 -3.32
CA LEU A 817 7.03 -21.04 -2.87
C LEU A 817 6.01 -20.30 -3.74
N VAL A 818 5.05 -21.03 -4.31
CA VAL A 818 3.95 -20.49 -5.11
C VAL A 818 2.69 -20.35 -4.25
N CYS A 819 2.29 -21.40 -3.55
CA CYS A 819 1.14 -21.37 -2.65
C CYS A 819 1.58 -21.17 -1.20
N SER A 820 1.53 -19.93 -0.69
CA SER A 820 1.97 -19.58 0.66
C SER A 820 1.06 -20.19 1.76
N CYS A 821 -0.25 -20.24 1.53
CA CYS A 821 -1.19 -20.74 2.56
C CYS A 821 -1.14 -22.28 2.76
N LEU A 822 -0.71 -23.03 1.76
CA LEU A 822 -0.59 -24.51 1.81
C LEU A 822 0.84 -25.00 1.56
N ARG A 823 1.81 -24.08 1.53
CA ARG A 823 3.26 -24.33 1.39
C ARG A 823 3.62 -25.24 0.21
N VAL A 824 3.06 -24.95 -0.99
CA VAL A 824 3.34 -25.67 -2.22
C VAL A 824 4.36 -24.91 -3.06
N SER A 825 5.53 -25.53 -3.28
CA SER A 825 6.62 -24.95 -4.08
C SER A 825 6.37 -25.08 -5.58
N GLU A 826 7.06 -24.24 -6.38
CA GLU A 826 7.03 -24.29 -7.84
C GLU A 826 7.46 -25.68 -8.35
N GLN A 827 8.51 -26.27 -7.79
CA GLN A 827 8.98 -27.61 -8.19
C GLN A 827 7.90 -28.68 -8.01
N ARG A 828 7.17 -28.67 -6.90
CA ARG A 828 6.08 -29.62 -6.68
C ARG A 828 4.96 -29.48 -7.70
N ILE A 829 4.64 -28.25 -8.10
CA ILE A 829 3.65 -27.99 -9.15
C ILE A 829 4.16 -28.47 -10.50
N VAL A 830 5.40 -28.13 -10.86
CA VAL A 830 6.03 -28.57 -12.10
C VAL A 830 6.14 -30.09 -12.16
N ASP A 831 6.55 -30.75 -11.07
CA ASP A 831 6.62 -32.21 -11.01
C ASP A 831 5.23 -32.87 -11.18
N ALA A 832 4.18 -32.29 -10.61
CA ALA A 832 2.81 -32.75 -10.83
C ALA A 832 2.38 -32.62 -12.29
N ILE A 833 2.73 -31.53 -12.95
CA ILE A 833 2.45 -31.29 -14.37
C ILE A 833 3.26 -32.24 -15.25
N THR A 834 4.60 -32.28 -15.09
CA THR A 834 5.49 -32.92 -16.04
C THR A 834 5.65 -34.44 -15.79
N ARG A 835 5.61 -34.91 -14.54
CA ARG A 835 5.83 -36.32 -14.18
C ARG A 835 4.55 -37.07 -13.90
N GLN A 836 3.49 -36.38 -13.42
CA GLN A 836 2.23 -37.01 -13.08
C GLN A 836 1.12 -36.70 -14.09
N GLY A 837 1.41 -35.90 -15.12
CA GLY A 837 0.50 -35.61 -16.23
C GLY A 837 -0.69 -34.73 -15.89
N VAL A 838 -0.60 -33.92 -14.82
CA VAL A 838 -1.68 -33.00 -14.44
C VAL A 838 -1.69 -31.82 -15.37
N SER A 839 -2.72 -31.67 -16.19
CA SER A 839 -2.84 -30.63 -17.22
C SER A 839 -3.82 -29.50 -16.88
N GLU A 840 -4.53 -29.61 -15.75
CA GLU A 840 -5.59 -28.69 -15.37
C GLU A 840 -5.48 -28.26 -13.92
N LEU A 841 -5.99 -27.05 -13.60
CA LEU A 841 -6.02 -26.50 -12.26
C LEU A 841 -6.74 -27.43 -11.26
N ALA A 842 -7.87 -28.01 -11.65
CA ALA A 842 -8.64 -28.92 -10.79
C ALA A 842 -7.81 -30.16 -10.34
N GLY A 843 -6.99 -30.68 -11.23
CA GLY A 843 -6.07 -31.78 -10.91
C GLY A 843 -4.98 -31.35 -9.91
N LEU A 844 -4.40 -30.16 -10.06
CA LEU A 844 -3.43 -29.60 -9.10
C LEU A 844 -4.07 -29.32 -7.73
N GLN A 845 -5.30 -28.84 -7.72
CA GLN A 845 -6.07 -28.64 -6.48
C GLN A 845 -6.35 -29.95 -5.74
N ALA A 846 -6.76 -30.98 -6.48
CA ALA A 846 -7.03 -32.30 -5.91
C ALA A 846 -5.75 -32.94 -5.35
N LEU A 847 -4.62 -32.83 -6.06
CA LEU A 847 -3.36 -33.48 -5.71
C LEU A 847 -2.56 -32.73 -4.64
N LEU A 848 -2.46 -31.41 -4.77
CA LEU A 848 -1.57 -30.56 -3.95
C LEU A 848 -2.33 -29.59 -3.06
N GLY A 849 -3.62 -29.40 -3.27
CA GLY A 849 -4.43 -28.41 -2.58
C GLY A 849 -4.16 -26.96 -3.00
N CYS A 850 -3.16 -26.69 -3.84
CA CYS A 850 -2.77 -25.31 -4.19
C CYS A 850 -3.88 -24.61 -4.96
N GLY A 851 -4.16 -23.33 -4.60
CA GLY A 851 -5.24 -22.55 -5.20
C GLY A 851 -6.64 -22.81 -4.62
N SER A 852 -6.85 -23.86 -3.81
CA SER A 852 -8.16 -24.21 -3.26
C SER A 852 -8.57 -23.37 -2.02
N ASN A 853 -7.61 -22.83 -1.28
CA ASN A 853 -7.89 -22.07 -0.05
C ASN A 853 -8.04 -20.57 -0.36
N CYS A 854 -6.99 -19.76 -0.23
CA CYS A 854 -7.05 -18.30 -0.41
C CYS A 854 -7.07 -17.86 -1.89
N GLY A 855 -6.65 -18.72 -2.82
CA GLY A 855 -6.63 -18.46 -4.26
C GLY A 855 -5.63 -17.37 -4.73
N THR A 856 -4.80 -16.83 -3.86
CA THR A 856 -3.83 -15.78 -4.21
C THR A 856 -2.78 -16.27 -5.22
N CYS A 857 -2.46 -17.56 -5.22
CA CYS A 857 -1.49 -18.19 -6.11
C CYS A 857 -2.06 -18.62 -7.47
N LEU A 858 -3.36 -18.48 -7.71
CA LEU A 858 -3.99 -18.95 -8.95
C LEU A 858 -3.32 -18.39 -10.21
N PRO A 859 -3.01 -17.07 -10.31
CA PRO A 859 -2.35 -16.55 -11.50
C PRO A 859 -0.97 -17.17 -11.78
N GLU A 860 -0.19 -17.45 -10.72
CA GLU A 860 1.11 -18.12 -10.85
C GLU A 860 0.96 -19.60 -11.26
N ILE A 861 -0.04 -20.29 -10.73
CA ILE A 861 -0.35 -21.68 -11.09
C ILE A 861 -0.76 -21.77 -12.56
N ASP A 862 -1.64 -20.88 -13.02
CA ASP A 862 -2.08 -20.81 -14.41
C ASP A 862 -0.89 -20.56 -15.36
N LYS A 863 0.02 -19.67 -14.99
CA LYS A 863 1.26 -19.44 -15.76
C LYS A 863 2.11 -20.70 -15.86
N LEU A 864 2.25 -21.48 -14.77
CA LEU A 864 3.01 -22.73 -14.76
C LEU A 864 2.32 -23.81 -15.60
N LEU A 865 1.00 -23.92 -15.54
CA LEU A 865 0.22 -24.82 -16.39
C LEU A 865 0.43 -24.49 -17.88
N ILE A 866 0.25 -23.23 -18.27
CA ILE A 866 0.47 -22.79 -19.65
C ILE A 866 1.90 -23.11 -20.10
N LYS A 867 2.90 -22.77 -19.28
CA LYS A 867 4.31 -22.99 -19.61
C LYS A 867 4.68 -24.46 -19.79
N HIS A 868 4.18 -25.34 -18.94
CA HIS A 868 4.66 -26.73 -18.89
C HIS A 868 3.74 -27.76 -19.57
N VAL A 869 2.44 -27.47 -19.71
CA VAL A 869 1.52 -28.33 -20.48
C VAL A 869 1.72 -28.10 -21.98
N PHE A 870 1.80 -26.87 -22.44
CA PHE A 870 1.98 -26.57 -23.87
C PHE A 870 3.38 -26.89 -24.39
N LEU A 871 4.43 -26.75 -23.56
CA LEU A 871 5.80 -27.13 -23.95
C LEU A 871 6.02 -28.66 -23.96
N ALA A 872 5.19 -29.45 -23.27
CA ALA A 872 5.26 -30.90 -23.30
C ALA A 872 4.52 -31.52 -24.51
N SER A 873 3.70 -30.74 -25.20
CA SER A 873 2.95 -31.11 -26.40
C SER A 873 3.55 -30.62 -27.71
N ALA A 874 4.62 -29.84 -27.67
CA ALA A 874 5.45 -29.41 -28.79
C ALA A 874 6.79 -30.19 -28.85
#